data_390b8bcbd3b006f14fbd228f6f86d681
#
_entry.id   390b8bcbd3b006f14fbd228f6f86d681
#
_cell.length_a   1.000
_cell.length_b   1.000
_cell.length_c   1.000
_cell.angle_alpha   90.00
_cell.angle_beta   90.00
_cell.angle_gamma   90.00
#
_symmetry.space_group_name_H-M   'P 1'
#
loop_
_entity.id
_entity.type
_entity.pdbx_description
1 polymer ?
#
loop_
_entity_poly.entity_id
_entity_poly.type
_entity_poly.pdbx_seq_one_letter_code
_entity_poly.pdbx_strand_id
1 'polypeptide(L)'
;MTDKTTRLGRLTLPIERGIDEEVRALVERLGADAVRNSDGTELPEWVDRAFAKVYSTYFPARGDEEWADQSEGERIHQYLSSNAHTAPESGPLSIDVMEGWFQAQFRPDTQCDTSRWWQVIDRTSGEVVDPSQWSVEAVPAKPIVDPVPIVGDLPKNAGSAVVTIHSPEPFHVYTVSFFAVQVWDSTQMYNYLTNDWALEEGRVKERPFDVAFPRTWEHVKDALAIWLKANPQVDVVRFTTFFYHFTLAFDSRGRERYVDWFGYSASVSIPAMEEFEKEYGYALTPEDFVDGGWYNCPFRTPTPVFKDWIDFTSKRVAEKAGELVRKVHEEGREAMMFLGDNWIGMEPYGPYFPSIKMDAVVGSVGSAATCRMISDIPGVRYTEGRFLPYFFPDVFREGGDPLGEANESWRTARRAIVRSPLDRMGYGGYLSLALKFPEFIDRVEEILGEFRSLHEATGGEKPACAPVRVAVLNAWGKLRTWQTHMVAHALWYKQIHTYLGVIEALAGLPFDVRFMSFDEVIEGEMKALEDVDVVINAGAANTSFSGGQVWEDLRLQDALRRFVARGGGFIGVGQPTASVGTQGNADRGGICRGSVFTLSDVLGVDQEISWSLSKDHYEEPVSEHFITADLDGDYIFGEDPGDVVVTDSATRVLVMDRGSVRASAHDFCAGRSVYLAGLTWSTVNSRLLHRAIMWAAHAEDQWESVLSSSNPDVEVAWYPESALAFVYNDADAPRSSEISGQGGQILVELAAGQGRWVDWEKGQLL
;
A
#
# COMPACT_ATOMS: atom_id res chain seq x y z
N MET A 1 -34.66 27.41 2.94
CA MET A 1 -33.52 27.35 2.01
C MET A 1 -32.35 27.98 2.73
N THR A 2 -31.53 27.20 3.40
CA THR A 2 -30.26 27.68 3.99
C THR A 2 -29.32 28.00 2.86
N ASP A 3 -28.81 29.21 2.86
CA ASP A 3 -27.93 29.74 1.82
C ASP A 3 -26.64 28.88 1.75
N LYS A 4 -26.32 28.32 0.57
CA LYS A 4 -25.08 27.56 0.31
C LYS A 4 -23.81 28.35 0.68
N THR A 5 -23.92 29.67 0.81
CA THR A 5 -22.79 30.58 1.11
C THR A 5 -22.34 30.54 2.57
N THR A 6 -23.08 29.91 3.49
CA THR A 6 -22.73 29.82 4.90
C THR A 6 -21.99 28.54 5.31
N ARG A 7 -21.86 27.55 4.42
CA ARG A 7 -21.15 26.31 4.72
C ARG A 7 -19.65 26.47 4.54
N LEU A 8 -18.91 26.12 5.55
CA LEU A 8 -17.43 26.17 5.56
C LEU A 8 -16.80 25.26 4.49
N GLY A 9 -17.51 24.18 4.09
CA GLY A 9 -17.09 23.28 3.02
C GLY A 9 -15.95 22.32 3.38
N ARG A 10 -15.37 21.72 2.36
CA ARG A 10 -14.24 20.76 2.45
C ARG A 10 -14.56 19.50 3.27
N LEU A 11 -15.82 19.12 3.41
CA LEU A 11 -16.22 17.93 4.15
C LEU A 11 -17.26 17.12 3.36
N THR A 12 -17.01 15.81 3.26
CA THR A 12 -17.97 14.82 2.77
C THR A 12 -18.41 13.91 3.92
N LEU A 13 -19.73 13.84 4.18
CA LEU A 13 -20.30 12.97 5.20
C LEU A 13 -21.01 11.76 4.58
N PRO A 14 -20.85 10.55 5.14
CA PRO A 14 -21.72 9.43 4.84
C PRO A 14 -23.10 9.71 5.42
N ILE A 15 -24.15 9.36 4.67
CA ILE A 15 -25.53 9.47 5.12
C ILE A 15 -26.31 8.20 4.79
N GLU A 16 -27.40 7.99 5.52
CA GLU A 16 -28.27 6.85 5.38
C GLU A 16 -29.74 7.23 5.64
N ARG A 17 -30.68 6.42 5.19
CA ARG A 17 -32.10 6.63 5.43
C ARG A 17 -32.47 6.41 6.90
N GLY A 18 -33.50 7.10 7.39
CA GLY A 18 -34.10 6.88 8.69
C GLY A 18 -33.57 7.72 9.85
N ILE A 19 -32.60 8.60 9.60
CA ILE A 19 -32.05 9.60 10.54
C ILE A 19 -31.98 10.99 9.91
N ASP A 20 -33.03 11.37 9.22
CA ASP A 20 -33.04 12.54 8.31
C ASP A 20 -32.84 13.89 9.04
N GLU A 21 -33.42 14.04 10.24
CA GLU A 21 -33.27 15.25 11.04
C GLU A 21 -31.85 15.38 11.60
N GLU A 22 -31.29 14.29 12.11
CA GLU A 22 -29.94 14.21 12.63
C GLU A 22 -28.90 14.48 11.52
N VAL A 23 -29.11 13.91 10.32
CA VAL A 23 -28.27 14.18 9.14
C VAL A 23 -28.25 15.67 8.82
N ARG A 24 -29.41 16.32 8.76
CA ARG A 24 -29.51 17.75 8.43
C ARG A 24 -28.80 18.60 9.49
N ALA A 25 -29.04 18.32 10.76
CA ALA A 25 -28.42 19.03 11.86
C ALA A 25 -26.90 18.89 11.85
N LEU A 26 -26.38 17.68 11.58
CA LEU A 26 -24.93 17.43 11.58
C LEU A 26 -24.26 18.05 10.34
N VAL A 27 -24.88 17.97 9.15
CA VAL A 27 -24.37 18.63 7.93
C VAL A 27 -24.26 20.15 8.15
N GLU A 28 -25.25 20.76 8.80
CA GLU A 28 -25.23 22.20 9.13
C GLU A 28 -24.16 22.51 10.19
N ARG A 29 -24.13 21.76 11.28
CA ARG A 29 -23.15 21.92 12.38
C ARG A 29 -21.71 21.85 11.90
N LEU A 30 -21.37 20.80 11.17
CA LEU A 30 -20.00 20.55 10.69
C LEU A 30 -19.66 21.35 9.42
N GLY A 31 -20.65 22.02 8.80
CA GLY A 31 -20.44 22.75 7.57
C GLY A 31 -20.12 21.88 6.37
N ALA A 32 -20.65 20.65 6.30
CA ALA A 32 -20.40 19.76 5.18
C ALA A 32 -21.05 20.29 3.89
N ASP A 33 -20.31 20.28 2.80
CA ASP A 33 -20.75 20.70 1.45
C ASP A 33 -21.00 19.53 0.50
N ALA A 34 -20.68 18.31 0.92
CA ALA A 34 -20.94 17.08 0.20
C ALA A 34 -21.48 15.96 1.10
N VAL A 35 -22.28 15.11 0.52
CA VAL A 35 -22.83 13.91 1.18
C VAL A 35 -22.73 12.72 0.24
N ARG A 36 -22.64 11.52 0.81
CA ARG A 36 -22.55 10.28 0.04
C ARG A 36 -23.27 9.12 0.71
N ASN A 37 -23.65 8.10 -0.05
CA ASN A 37 -24.00 6.81 0.51
C ASN A 37 -22.75 6.04 0.94
N SER A 38 -22.90 5.14 1.89
CA SER A 38 -21.92 4.11 2.23
C SER A 38 -22.27 2.78 1.58
N ASP A 39 -21.34 1.83 1.62
CA ASP A 39 -21.59 0.48 1.12
C ASP A 39 -22.78 -0.14 1.88
N GLY A 40 -23.74 -0.65 1.13
CA GLY A 40 -24.98 -1.22 1.68
C GLY A 40 -26.01 -0.20 2.17
N THR A 41 -25.79 1.10 2.01
CA THR A 41 -26.77 2.16 2.34
C THR A 41 -27.34 2.82 1.09
N GLU A 42 -28.52 3.41 1.23
CA GLU A 42 -29.15 4.21 0.20
C GLU A 42 -29.25 5.67 0.64
N LEU A 43 -29.14 6.57 -0.33
CA LEU A 43 -29.38 7.99 -0.08
C LEU A 43 -30.87 8.22 0.26
N PRO A 44 -31.19 9.08 1.27
CA PRO A 44 -32.55 9.54 1.49
C PRO A 44 -33.15 10.20 0.26
N GLU A 45 -34.44 10.02 0.01
CA GLU A 45 -35.12 10.54 -1.18
C GLU A 45 -35.12 12.08 -1.30
N TRP A 46 -35.02 12.77 -0.15
CA TRP A 46 -34.98 14.24 -0.12
C TRP A 46 -33.59 14.81 -0.43
N VAL A 47 -32.54 13.96 -0.51
CA VAL A 47 -31.19 14.42 -0.82
C VAL A 47 -31.08 14.71 -2.31
N ASP A 48 -30.80 15.94 -2.61
CA ASP A 48 -30.60 16.43 -3.97
C ASP A 48 -29.43 17.43 -4.04
N ARG A 49 -29.11 17.87 -5.25
CA ARG A 49 -28.06 18.85 -5.53
C ARG A 49 -28.29 20.22 -4.91
N ALA A 50 -29.51 20.53 -4.47
CA ALA A 50 -29.80 21.78 -3.77
C ALA A 50 -29.40 21.71 -2.31
N PHE A 51 -29.41 20.51 -1.72
CA PHE A 51 -28.98 20.28 -0.33
C PHE A 51 -27.47 20.29 -0.19
N ALA A 52 -26.76 19.48 -0.96
CA ALA A 52 -25.30 19.34 -0.92
C ALA A 52 -24.83 18.75 -2.27
N LYS A 53 -23.50 18.72 -2.50
CA LYS A 53 -22.94 17.94 -3.60
C LYS A 53 -23.14 16.45 -3.30
N VAL A 54 -23.72 15.71 -4.22
CA VAL A 54 -24.14 14.32 -4.00
C VAL A 54 -23.15 13.36 -4.65
N TYR A 55 -22.52 12.55 -3.82
CA TYR A 55 -21.62 11.48 -4.25
C TYR A 55 -22.34 10.14 -4.13
N SER A 56 -22.17 9.25 -5.08
CA SER A 56 -22.70 7.90 -4.98
C SER A 56 -21.69 6.87 -5.43
N THR A 57 -21.60 5.79 -4.64
CA THR A 57 -20.75 4.64 -4.94
C THR A 57 -21.30 3.85 -6.11
N TYR A 58 -20.42 3.44 -7.01
CA TYR A 58 -20.70 2.58 -8.14
C TYR A 58 -19.63 1.50 -8.31
N PHE A 59 -20.04 0.26 -8.49
CA PHE A 59 -19.17 -0.89 -8.74
C PHE A 59 -19.39 -1.37 -10.18
N PRO A 60 -18.39 -1.25 -11.08
CA PRO A 60 -18.57 -1.58 -12.50
C PRO A 60 -18.73 -3.07 -12.80
N ALA A 61 -18.09 -3.95 -12.02
CA ALA A 61 -17.92 -5.35 -12.39
C ALA A 61 -18.35 -6.34 -11.30
N ARG A 62 -19.27 -5.93 -10.43
CA ARG A 62 -19.89 -6.79 -9.40
C ARG A 62 -21.26 -6.26 -8.96
N GLY A 63 -21.98 -7.05 -8.16
CA GLY A 63 -23.30 -6.66 -7.63
C GLY A 63 -24.44 -6.86 -8.61
N ASP A 64 -24.19 -7.46 -9.76
CA ASP A 64 -25.20 -7.84 -10.77
C ASP A 64 -25.24 -9.36 -10.86
N GLU A 65 -25.99 -9.97 -9.94
CA GLU A 65 -26.07 -11.42 -9.84
C GLU A 65 -26.82 -12.04 -11.00
N GLU A 66 -27.76 -11.33 -11.61
CA GLU A 66 -28.49 -11.80 -12.80
C GLU A 66 -27.54 -11.92 -13.99
N TRP A 67 -26.67 -10.94 -14.19
CA TRP A 67 -25.61 -11.05 -15.21
C TRP A 67 -24.60 -12.15 -14.88
N ALA A 68 -24.17 -12.25 -13.64
CA ALA A 68 -23.23 -13.27 -13.20
C ALA A 68 -23.77 -14.69 -13.43
N ASP A 69 -25.07 -14.93 -13.30
CA ASP A 69 -25.71 -16.19 -13.65
C ASP A 69 -25.75 -16.46 -15.16
N GLN A 70 -26.00 -15.45 -15.95
CA GLN A 70 -26.05 -15.56 -17.41
C GLN A 70 -24.67 -15.66 -18.07
N SER A 71 -23.62 -15.29 -17.36
CA SER A 71 -22.24 -15.19 -17.84
C SER A 71 -21.26 -16.04 -17.04
N GLU A 72 -21.65 -17.23 -16.63
CA GLU A 72 -20.84 -18.09 -15.74
C GLU A 72 -19.41 -18.35 -16.25
N GLY A 73 -19.22 -18.46 -17.57
CA GLY A 73 -17.89 -18.61 -18.20
C GLY A 73 -17.07 -17.31 -18.29
N GLU A 74 -17.64 -16.15 -17.95
CA GLU A 74 -17.01 -14.83 -18.06
C GLU A 74 -16.66 -14.24 -16.70
N ARG A 75 -16.39 -15.09 -15.70
CA ARG A 75 -16.00 -14.69 -14.35
C ARG A 75 -14.50 -14.42 -14.24
N ILE A 76 -14.11 -13.79 -13.15
CA ILE A 76 -12.70 -13.61 -12.80
C ILE A 76 -12.06 -14.97 -12.53
N HIS A 77 -10.88 -15.15 -13.10
CA HIS A 77 -10.04 -16.33 -12.94
C HIS A 77 -8.71 -15.97 -12.32
N GLN A 78 -8.10 -16.94 -11.65
CA GLN A 78 -6.72 -16.87 -11.19
C GLN A 78 -6.06 -18.24 -11.23
N TYR A 79 -4.73 -18.27 -11.15
CA TYR A 79 -3.98 -19.51 -11.00
C TYR A 79 -3.80 -19.88 -9.52
N LEU A 80 -4.02 -21.14 -9.20
CA LEU A 80 -3.73 -21.75 -7.91
C LEU A 80 -2.80 -22.94 -8.08
N SER A 81 -2.06 -23.28 -7.02
CA SER A 81 -1.22 -24.49 -6.97
C SER A 81 -1.81 -25.51 -6.00
N SER A 82 -1.80 -26.78 -6.40
CA SER A 82 -2.08 -27.88 -5.48
C SER A 82 -1.02 -27.96 -4.37
N ASN A 83 -1.31 -28.73 -3.33
CA ASN A 83 -0.23 -29.19 -2.46
C ASN A 83 0.79 -30.06 -3.24
N ALA A 84 1.99 -30.18 -2.70
CA ALA A 84 3.02 -31.04 -3.26
C ALA A 84 2.75 -32.51 -2.86
N HIS A 85 2.83 -33.42 -3.83
CA HIS A 85 2.62 -34.85 -3.63
C HIS A 85 3.82 -35.66 -4.14
N THR A 86 4.26 -36.63 -3.33
CA THR A 86 5.36 -37.51 -3.73
C THR A 86 4.79 -38.71 -4.48
N ALA A 87 5.38 -39.02 -5.64
CA ALA A 87 5.00 -40.17 -6.43
C ALA A 87 5.32 -41.48 -5.72
N PRO A 88 4.45 -42.49 -5.83
CA PRO A 88 4.69 -43.82 -5.28
C PRO A 88 5.83 -44.52 -6.04
N GLU A 89 6.34 -45.61 -5.47
CA GLU A 89 7.35 -46.47 -6.13
C GLU A 89 6.86 -47.02 -7.50
N SER A 90 5.55 -47.20 -7.62
CA SER A 90 4.94 -47.68 -8.89
C SER A 90 3.47 -47.30 -8.96
N GLY A 91 2.98 -47.12 -10.18
CA GLY A 91 1.58 -46.77 -10.44
C GLY A 91 1.37 -45.27 -10.62
N PRO A 92 0.15 -44.85 -10.96
CA PRO A 92 -0.18 -43.45 -11.18
C PRO A 92 -0.21 -42.65 -9.87
N LEU A 93 0.01 -41.33 -9.99
CA LEU A 93 -0.19 -40.39 -8.90
C LEU A 93 -1.46 -39.57 -9.17
N SER A 94 -2.40 -39.56 -8.22
CA SER A 94 -3.61 -38.75 -8.29
C SER A 94 -3.56 -37.63 -7.27
N ILE A 95 -3.84 -36.39 -7.71
CA ILE A 95 -3.75 -35.15 -6.92
C ILE A 95 -5.11 -34.46 -6.97
N ASP A 96 -5.77 -34.28 -5.81
CA ASP A 96 -6.91 -33.38 -5.67
C ASP A 96 -6.38 -31.95 -5.62
N VAL A 97 -6.65 -31.15 -6.66
CA VAL A 97 -6.06 -29.81 -6.78
C VAL A 97 -6.59 -28.82 -5.75
N MET A 98 -7.77 -29.07 -5.16
CA MET A 98 -8.37 -28.23 -4.12
C MET A 98 -8.04 -28.70 -2.70
N GLU A 99 -7.24 -29.75 -2.54
CA GLU A 99 -6.77 -30.15 -1.22
C GLU A 99 -6.01 -29.02 -0.54
N GLY A 100 -6.47 -28.64 0.66
CA GLY A 100 -5.86 -27.54 1.43
C GLY A 100 -6.37 -26.14 1.06
N TRP A 101 -7.19 -25.97 0.03
CA TRP A 101 -7.84 -24.71 -0.30
C TRP A 101 -9.24 -24.58 0.29
N PHE A 102 -9.66 -23.30 0.50
CA PHE A 102 -11.03 -23.00 0.92
C PHE A 102 -11.98 -23.07 -0.28
N GLN A 103 -12.69 -24.21 -0.37
CA GLN A 103 -13.47 -24.59 -1.56
C GLN A 103 -14.72 -23.72 -1.82
N ALA A 104 -15.13 -22.87 -0.88
CA ALA A 104 -16.25 -21.95 -1.09
C ALA A 104 -15.85 -20.68 -1.86
N GLN A 105 -14.56 -20.43 -2.03
CA GLN A 105 -14.03 -19.24 -2.68
C GLN A 105 -13.69 -19.47 -4.14
N PHE A 106 -13.16 -20.63 -4.49
CA PHE A 106 -12.68 -20.98 -5.81
C PHE A 106 -13.21 -22.32 -6.29
N ARG A 107 -13.35 -22.44 -7.60
CA ARG A 107 -13.65 -23.68 -8.29
C ARG A 107 -12.65 -23.88 -9.43
N PRO A 108 -12.03 -25.08 -9.58
CA PRO A 108 -11.20 -25.36 -10.74
C PRO A 108 -12.02 -25.22 -12.03
N ASP A 109 -11.46 -24.55 -13.03
CA ASP A 109 -12.08 -24.49 -14.35
C ASP A 109 -11.66 -25.70 -15.17
N THR A 110 -12.50 -26.73 -15.16
CA THR A 110 -12.34 -27.93 -15.96
C THR A 110 -13.03 -27.84 -17.33
N GLN A 111 -13.64 -26.70 -17.65
CA GLN A 111 -14.29 -26.48 -18.95
C GLN A 111 -13.32 -25.88 -19.99
N CYS A 112 -12.23 -25.29 -19.54
CA CYS A 112 -11.17 -24.81 -20.43
C CYS A 112 -10.35 -25.98 -21.00
N ASP A 113 -9.53 -25.66 -22.00
CA ASP A 113 -8.50 -26.61 -22.46
C ASP A 113 -7.41 -26.76 -21.39
N THR A 114 -7.57 -27.78 -20.53
CA THR A 114 -6.64 -28.02 -19.42
C THR A 114 -5.22 -28.35 -19.92
N SER A 115 -5.07 -28.89 -21.12
CA SER A 115 -3.73 -29.16 -21.70
C SER A 115 -2.95 -27.88 -22.02
N ARG A 116 -3.65 -26.77 -22.25
CA ARG A 116 -3.06 -25.46 -22.52
C ARG A 116 -2.95 -24.59 -21.25
N TRP A 117 -3.98 -24.62 -20.42
CA TRP A 117 -4.12 -23.64 -19.32
C TRP A 117 -3.74 -24.18 -17.94
N TRP A 118 -3.43 -25.48 -17.81
CA TRP A 118 -2.91 -26.06 -16.58
C TRP A 118 -1.51 -26.59 -16.80
N GLN A 119 -0.74 -26.73 -15.74
CA GLN A 119 0.58 -27.36 -15.78
C GLN A 119 0.76 -28.33 -14.62
N VAL A 120 1.27 -29.50 -14.93
CA VAL A 120 1.82 -30.44 -13.95
C VAL A 120 3.33 -30.27 -13.96
N ILE A 121 3.90 -30.06 -12.79
CA ILE A 121 5.32 -29.78 -12.65
C ILE A 121 5.95 -30.80 -11.71
N ASP A 122 7.00 -31.43 -12.19
CA ASP A 122 7.91 -32.22 -11.38
C ASP A 122 8.86 -31.29 -10.64
N ARG A 123 8.63 -31.08 -9.35
CA ARG A 123 9.43 -30.17 -8.52
C ARG A 123 10.82 -30.73 -8.19
N THR A 124 11.06 -32.03 -8.41
CA THR A 124 12.37 -32.65 -8.20
C THR A 124 13.31 -32.38 -9.36
N SER A 125 12.83 -32.47 -10.61
CA SER A 125 13.61 -32.15 -11.81
C SER A 125 13.47 -30.69 -12.24
N GLY A 126 12.36 -30.02 -11.91
CA GLY A 126 11.99 -28.71 -12.42
C GLY A 126 11.30 -28.74 -13.79
N GLU A 127 10.99 -29.94 -14.32
CA GLU A 127 10.42 -30.12 -15.66
C GLU A 127 8.89 -30.03 -15.64
N VAL A 128 8.32 -29.47 -16.71
CA VAL A 128 6.88 -29.51 -16.98
C VAL A 128 6.53 -30.85 -17.59
N VAL A 129 5.57 -31.57 -16.99
CA VAL A 129 5.10 -32.86 -17.45
C VAL A 129 4.25 -32.67 -18.71
N ASP A 130 4.56 -33.43 -19.78
CA ASP A 130 3.82 -33.37 -21.04
C ASP A 130 2.32 -33.62 -20.81
N PRO A 131 1.40 -32.81 -21.39
CA PRO A 131 -0.03 -32.94 -21.20
C PRO A 131 -0.61 -34.32 -21.56
N SER A 132 0.04 -35.08 -22.43
CA SER A 132 -0.37 -36.46 -22.78
C SER A 132 -0.12 -37.46 -21.65
N GLN A 133 0.67 -37.11 -20.64
CA GLN A 133 1.03 -38.00 -19.52
C GLN A 133 0.12 -37.84 -18.30
N TRP A 134 -0.82 -36.93 -18.34
CA TRP A 134 -1.79 -36.74 -17.25
C TRP A 134 -3.20 -36.47 -17.77
N SER A 135 -4.17 -36.63 -16.91
CA SER A 135 -5.57 -36.38 -17.22
C SER A 135 -6.25 -35.66 -16.05
N VAL A 136 -7.34 -34.94 -16.34
CA VAL A 136 -8.14 -34.21 -15.37
C VAL A 136 -9.53 -34.78 -15.30
N GLU A 137 -10.02 -35.06 -14.09
CA GLU A 137 -11.40 -35.49 -13.82
C GLU A 137 -12.05 -34.47 -12.86
N ALA A 138 -13.19 -33.91 -13.28
CA ALA A 138 -13.97 -33.01 -12.44
C ALA A 138 -14.66 -33.77 -11.31
N VAL A 139 -14.53 -33.28 -10.09
CA VAL A 139 -15.21 -33.82 -8.91
C VAL A 139 -16.38 -32.91 -8.54
N PRO A 140 -17.62 -33.42 -8.59
CA PRO A 140 -18.79 -32.62 -8.25
C PRO A 140 -18.75 -32.08 -6.82
N ALA A 141 -19.38 -30.93 -6.61
CA ALA A 141 -19.54 -30.29 -5.32
C ALA A 141 -20.22 -31.26 -4.30
N LYS A 142 -19.63 -31.38 -3.11
CA LYS A 142 -20.19 -32.11 -1.98
C LYS A 142 -20.54 -31.12 -0.85
N PRO A 143 -21.58 -31.41 -0.02
CA PRO A 143 -21.83 -30.61 1.17
C PRO A 143 -20.60 -30.61 2.10
N ILE A 144 -20.17 -29.47 2.58
CA ILE A 144 -19.18 -29.37 3.66
C ILE A 144 -19.83 -29.83 4.95
N VAL A 145 -19.21 -30.78 5.63
CA VAL A 145 -19.77 -31.42 6.84
C VAL A 145 -19.33 -30.66 8.10
N ASP A 146 -18.20 -29.99 8.08
CA ASP A 146 -17.69 -29.26 9.24
C ASP A 146 -17.83 -27.74 9.05
N PRO A 147 -18.33 -26.98 10.05
CA PRO A 147 -18.39 -25.54 10.01
C PRO A 147 -16.96 -24.98 10.03
N VAL A 148 -16.62 -24.17 9.02
CA VAL A 148 -15.37 -23.39 9.03
C VAL A 148 -15.55 -22.27 10.07
N PRO A 149 -14.65 -22.12 11.06
CA PRO A 149 -14.84 -21.19 12.18
C PRO A 149 -14.98 -19.72 11.80
N ILE A 150 -14.52 -19.35 10.60
CA ILE A 150 -14.41 -17.95 10.19
C ILE A 150 -15.71 -17.39 9.60
N VAL A 151 -16.54 -18.23 9.03
CA VAL A 151 -17.70 -17.75 8.28
C VAL A 151 -18.84 -18.71 8.54
N GLY A 152 -19.72 -18.40 9.46
CA GLY A 152 -20.93 -19.19 9.74
C GLY A 152 -21.51 -19.83 8.46
N ASP A 153 -22.64 -20.23 8.27
CA ASP A 153 -23.25 -20.95 7.14
C ASP A 153 -22.71 -20.63 5.73
N LEU A 154 -21.41 -20.91 5.50
CA LEU A 154 -20.82 -20.77 4.17
C LEU A 154 -21.37 -21.77 3.16
N PRO A 155 -21.44 -21.38 1.88
CA PRO A 155 -21.96 -22.28 0.86
C PRO A 155 -21.07 -23.51 0.73
N LYS A 156 -21.75 -24.57 0.53
CA LYS A 156 -21.30 -25.89 0.18
C LYS A 156 -20.23 -25.85 -0.90
N ASN A 157 -19.24 -26.72 -0.77
CA ASN A 157 -18.16 -27.00 -1.68
C ASN A 157 -18.48 -26.62 -3.15
N ALA A 158 -17.63 -25.80 -3.76
CA ALA A 158 -17.77 -25.39 -5.16
C ALA A 158 -17.33 -26.48 -6.17
N GLY A 159 -16.88 -27.65 -5.69
CA GLY A 159 -16.31 -28.72 -6.48
C GLY A 159 -14.77 -28.75 -6.47
N SER A 160 -14.19 -29.82 -6.99
CA SER A 160 -12.77 -30.00 -7.14
C SER A 160 -12.43 -30.62 -8.49
N ALA A 161 -11.15 -30.91 -8.73
CA ALA A 161 -10.69 -31.75 -9.82
C ALA A 161 -9.55 -32.63 -9.34
N VAL A 162 -9.49 -33.83 -9.89
CA VAL A 162 -8.39 -34.77 -9.68
C VAL A 162 -7.54 -34.83 -10.95
N VAL A 163 -6.25 -34.54 -10.80
CA VAL A 163 -5.25 -34.72 -11.85
C VAL A 163 -4.55 -36.06 -11.60
N THR A 164 -4.55 -36.92 -12.60
CA THR A 164 -3.85 -38.21 -12.54
C THR A 164 -2.66 -38.21 -13.49
N ILE A 165 -1.45 -38.33 -12.94
CA ILE A 165 -0.20 -38.52 -13.68
C ILE A 165 -0.03 -40.01 -13.89
N HIS A 166 0.00 -40.45 -15.15
CA HIS A 166 -0.11 -41.88 -15.50
C HIS A 166 1.18 -42.66 -15.19
N SER A 167 2.34 -42.04 -15.38
CA SER A 167 3.64 -42.69 -15.20
C SER A 167 4.63 -41.69 -14.56
N PRO A 168 4.40 -41.29 -13.29
CA PRO A 168 5.31 -40.38 -12.62
C PRO A 168 6.65 -41.07 -12.32
N GLU A 169 7.75 -40.32 -12.32
CA GLU A 169 9.03 -40.83 -11.84
C GLU A 169 8.92 -41.15 -10.33
N PRO A 170 9.34 -42.36 -9.91
CA PRO A 170 9.21 -42.79 -8.52
C PRO A 170 9.89 -41.82 -7.54
N PHE A 171 9.17 -41.49 -6.44
CA PHE A 171 9.64 -40.60 -5.36
C PHE A 171 9.87 -39.14 -5.75
N HIS A 172 9.63 -38.76 -7.02
CA HIS A 172 9.61 -37.36 -7.40
C HIS A 172 8.40 -36.64 -6.79
N VAL A 173 8.52 -35.32 -6.59
CA VAL A 173 7.49 -34.47 -6.02
C VAL A 173 6.81 -33.68 -7.11
N TYR A 174 5.49 -33.74 -7.15
CA TYR A 174 4.67 -33.08 -8.17
C TYR A 174 3.71 -32.07 -7.58
N THR A 175 3.48 -30.99 -8.33
CA THR A 175 2.39 -30.02 -8.10
C THR A 175 1.61 -29.81 -9.38
N VAL A 176 0.38 -29.33 -9.23
CA VAL A 176 -0.47 -28.92 -10.34
C VAL A 176 -0.75 -27.43 -10.18
N SER A 177 -0.36 -26.63 -11.17
CA SER A 177 -0.79 -25.23 -11.29
C SER A 177 -2.02 -25.19 -12.19
N PHE A 178 -3.15 -24.78 -11.64
CA PHE A 178 -4.45 -24.91 -12.28
C PHE A 178 -5.23 -23.61 -12.33
N PHE A 179 -6.06 -23.46 -13.32
CA PHE A 179 -6.94 -22.33 -13.56
C PHE A 179 -8.19 -22.45 -12.70
N ALA A 180 -8.50 -21.44 -11.93
CA ALA A 180 -9.61 -21.43 -10.98
C ALA A 180 -10.53 -20.22 -11.17
N VAL A 181 -11.83 -20.48 -11.18
CA VAL A 181 -12.88 -19.48 -11.17
C VAL A 181 -13.09 -18.95 -9.76
N GLN A 182 -13.12 -17.65 -9.59
CA GLN A 182 -13.53 -17.01 -8.36
C GLN A 182 -15.07 -17.05 -8.23
N VAL A 183 -15.58 -17.75 -7.23
CA VAL A 183 -17.02 -17.93 -7.00
C VAL A 183 -17.61 -17.04 -5.92
N TRP A 184 -16.79 -16.27 -5.27
CA TRP A 184 -17.18 -15.23 -4.32
C TRP A 184 -16.20 -14.07 -4.36
N ASP A 185 -16.69 -12.82 -4.48
CA ASP A 185 -15.87 -11.63 -4.48
C ASP A 185 -15.06 -11.48 -3.19
N SER A 186 -13.74 -11.33 -3.32
CA SER A 186 -12.83 -11.29 -2.16
C SER A 186 -13.07 -10.08 -1.26
N THR A 187 -13.45 -8.94 -1.84
CA THR A 187 -13.73 -7.71 -1.11
C THR A 187 -15.02 -7.85 -0.31
N GLN A 188 -16.07 -8.37 -0.94
CA GLN A 188 -17.32 -8.63 -0.25
C GLN A 188 -17.14 -9.69 0.85
N MET A 189 -16.39 -10.74 0.58
CA MET A 189 -16.06 -11.77 1.56
C MET A 189 -15.36 -11.17 2.79
N TYR A 190 -14.40 -10.26 2.58
CA TYR A 190 -13.74 -9.55 3.65
C TYR A 190 -14.71 -8.66 4.44
N ASN A 191 -15.53 -7.85 3.75
CA ASN A 191 -16.54 -6.99 4.38
C ASN A 191 -17.60 -7.81 5.13
N TYR A 192 -17.90 -9.00 4.66
CA TYR A 192 -18.81 -9.94 5.31
C TYR A 192 -18.32 -10.33 6.71
N LEU A 193 -16.99 -10.43 6.88
CA LEU A 193 -16.37 -10.74 8.15
C LEU A 193 -16.25 -9.51 9.07
N THR A 194 -15.90 -8.35 8.51
CA THR A 194 -15.57 -7.14 9.29
C THR A 194 -16.79 -6.28 9.64
N ASN A 195 -17.90 -6.41 8.90
CA ASN A 195 -19.11 -5.60 9.07
C ASN A 195 -20.29 -6.37 9.65
N ASP A 196 -20.05 -7.55 10.23
CA ASP A 196 -21.09 -8.45 10.75
C ASP A 196 -22.18 -8.87 9.73
N TRP A 197 -21.90 -8.72 8.43
CA TRP A 197 -22.82 -9.10 7.36
C TRP A 197 -23.13 -10.61 7.34
N ALA A 198 -22.27 -11.41 7.96
CA ALA A 198 -22.51 -12.83 8.16
C ALA A 198 -23.77 -13.12 8.98
N LEU A 199 -24.21 -12.17 9.81
CA LEU A 199 -25.39 -12.27 10.66
C LEU A 199 -26.68 -11.84 9.94
N GLU A 200 -26.58 -11.25 8.74
CA GLU A 200 -27.73 -10.80 7.97
C GLU A 200 -28.32 -11.94 7.13
N GLU A 201 -29.56 -12.35 7.45
CA GLU A 201 -30.28 -13.35 6.67
C GLU A 201 -30.56 -12.86 5.24
N GLY A 202 -30.27 -13.70 4.25
CA GLY A 202 -30.63 -13.44 2.85
C GLY A 202 -29.68 -12.53 2.07
N ARG A 203 -28.56 -12.08 2.64
CA ARG A 203 -27.57 -11.32 1.88
C ARG A 203 -26.93 -12.18 0.81
N VAL A 204 -27.02 -11.73 -0.43
CA VAL A 204 -26.47 -12.43 -1.59
C VAL A 204 -24.95 -12.31 -1.62
N LYS A 205 -24.27 -13.39 -1.94
CA LYS A 205 -22.82 -13.42 -2.16
C LYS A 205 -22.52 -12.93 -3.58
N GLU A 206 -21.84 -11.81 -3.67
CA GLU A 206 -21.49 -11.22 -4.94
C GLU A 206 -20.45 -12.05 -5.68
N ARG A 207 -20.64 -12.19 -6.97
CA ARG A 207 -19.76 -12.93 -7.87
C ARG A 207 -19.15 -11.95 -8.88
N PRO A 208 -17.82 -11.82 -8.90
CA PRO A 208 -17.17 -10.91 -9.82
C PRO A 208 -17.16 -11.48 -11.24
N PHE A 209 -17.29 -10.62 -12.24
CA PHE A 209 -17.18 -10.95 -13.65
C PHE A 209 -16.08 -10.14 -14.32
N ASP A 210 -15.51 -10.67 -15.43
CA ASP A 210 -14.31 -10.14 -16.03
C ASP A 210 -14.60 -9.31 -17.28
N VAL A 211 -14.21 -8.05 -17.25
CA VAL A 211 -14.32 -7.11 -18.37
C VAL A 211 -13.37 -7.41 -19.55
N ALA A 212 -12.50 -8.41 -19.41
CA ALA A 212 -11.73 -8.94 -20.51
C ALA A 212 -12.60 -9.56 -21.60
N PHE A 213 -13.75 -10.12 -21.22
CA PHE A 213 -14.70 -10.68 -22.17
C PHE A 213 -15.50 -9.57 -22.86
N PRO A 214 -15.56 -9.54 -24.21
CA PRO A 214 -16.21 -8.45 -24.94
C PRO A 214 -17.69 -8.28 -24.58
N ARG A 215 -18.44 -9.38 -24.39
CA ARG A 215 -19.86 -9.34 -24.02
C ARG A 215 -20.06 -8.71 -22.64
N THR A 216 -19.24 -9.10 -21.66
CA THR A 216 -19.26 -8.52 -20.32
C THR A 216 -18.87 -7.05 -20.36
N TRP A 217 -17.92 -6.66 -21.20
CA TRP A 217 -17.55 -5.25 -21.34
C TRP A 217 -18.68 -4.38 -21.87
N GLU A 218 -19.43 -4.84 -22.88
CA GLU A 218 -20.62 -4.11 -23.37
C GLU A 218 -21.68 -3.99 -22.27
N HIS A 219 -21.96 -5.09 -21.55
CA HIS A 219 -22.90 -5.07 -20.42
C HIS A 219 -22.52 -4.04 -19.36
N VAL A 220 -21.26 -3.98 -18.95
CA VAL A 220 -20.77 -3.00 -17.94
C VAL A 220 -20.99 -1.56 -18.41
N LYS A 221 -20.75 -1.27 -19.68
CA LYS A 221 -21.00 0.07 -20.25
C LYS A 221 -22.48 0.43 -20.28
N ASP A 222 -23.35 -0.52 -20.62
CA ASP A 222 -24.79 -0.32 -20.66
C ASP A 222 -25.39 -0.20 -19.25
N ALA A 223 -24.93 -1.00 -18.30
CA ALA A 223 -25.33 -0.93 -16.91
C ALA A 223 -25.02 0.44 -16.29
N LEU A 224 -23.82 0.99 -16.55
CA LEU A 224 -23.49 2.35 -16.12
C LEU A 224 -24.42 3.40 -16.73
N ALA A 225 -24.72 3.30 -18.04
CA ALA A 225 -25.61 4.24 -18.71
C ALA A 225 -27.03 4.18 -18.13
N ILE A 226 -27.53 2.99 -17.79
CA ILE A 226 -28.83 2.80 -17.12
C ILE A 226 -28.80 3.44 -15.73
N TRP A 227 -27.75 3.13 -14.95
CA TRP A 227 -27.60 3.64 -13.58
C TRP A 227 -27.52 5.18 -13.56
N LEU A 228 -26.78 5.80 -14.47
CA LEU A 228 -26.68 7.25 -14.58
C LEU A 228 -28.05 7.90 -14.80
N LYS A 229 -28.90 7.32 -15.64
CA LYS A 229 -30.27 7.80 -15.88
C LYS A 229 -31.18 7.60 -14.66
N ALA A 230 -31.01 6.50 -13.95
CA ALA A 230 -31.80 6.18 -12.76
C ALA A 230 -31.43 7.06 -11.54
N ASN A 231 -30.24 7.66 -11.53
CA ASN A 231 -29.73 8.46 -10.42
C ASN A 231 -29.44 9.92 -10.81
N PRO A 232 -30.46 10.70 -11.23
CA PRO A 232 -30.26 12.07 -11.72
C PRO A 232 -29.75 13.05 -10.62
N GLN A 233 -29.93 12.72 -9.36
CA GLN A 233 -29.49 13.51 -8.21
C GLN A 233 -27.98 13.46 -7.96
N VAL A 234 -27.28 12.49 -8.51
CA VAL A 234 -25.83 12.29 -8.26
C VAL A 234 -25.01 13.29 -9.06
N ASP A 235 -24.09 14.00 -8.40
CA ASP A 235 -23.11 14.91 -9.02
C ASP A 235 -21.82 14.21 -9.34
N VAL A 236 -21.38 13.28 -8.45
CA VAL A 236 -20.10 12.59 -8.54
C VAL A 236 -20.30 11.08 -8.47
N VAL A 237 -19.91 10.39 -9.52
CA VAL A 237 -19.87 8.92 -9.54
C VAL A 237 -18.56 8.49 -8.91
N ARG A 238 -18.64 7.83 -7.76
CA ARG A 238 -17.49 7.31 -7.04
C ARG A 238 -17.30 5.84 -7.38
N PHE A 239 -16.34 5.56 -8.26
CA PHE A 239 -15.92 4.20 -8.55
C PHE A 239 -15.15 3.64 -7.36
N THR A 240 -15.68 2.64 -6.69
CA THR A 240 -15.04 2.08 -5.49
C THR A 240 -13.91 1.15 -5.86
N THR A 241 -14.04 0.40 -6.92
CA THR A 241 -12.97 -0.29 -7.64
C THR A 241 -13.38 -0.30 -9.09
N PHE A 242 -12.42 -0.39 -10.05
CA PHE A 242 -12.84 -0.53 -11.43
C PHE A 242 -13.24 -1.97 -11.72
N PHE A 243 -12.27 -2.88 -11.83
CA PHE A 243 -12.61 -4.20 -12.35
C PHE A 243 -12.00 -5.34 -11.52
N TYR A 244 -10.77 -5.15 -11.02
CA TYR A 244 -10.02 -6.19 -10.35
C TYR A 244 -9.78 -5.80 -8.90
N HIS A 245 -10.33 -6.61 -8.02
CA HIS A 245 -10.23 -6.41 -6.59
C HIS A 245 -8.96 -7.07 -6.07
N PHE A 246 -8.54 -6.70 -4.87
CA PHE A 246 -7.52 -7.48 -4.21
C PHE A 246 -7.94 -8.96 -4.13
N THR A 247 -6.97 -9.83 -4.26
CA THR A 247 -7.19 -11.27 -4.12
C THR A 247 -6.66 -11.71 -2.78
N LEU A 248 -7.54 -12.29 -1.98
CA LEU A 248 -7.25 -12.88 -0.69
C LEU A 248 -7.69 -14.35 -0.75
N ALA A 249 -6.74 -15.28 -0.85
CA ALA A 249 -7.04 -16.70 -0.93
C ALA A 249 -6.78 -17.40 0.39
N PHE A 250 -7.78 -18.13 0.88
CA PHE A 250 -7.74 -18.83 2.16
C PHE A 250 -7.43 -20.31 2.00
N ASP A 251 -6.71 -20.86 2.97
CA ASP A 251 -6.60 -22.31 3.13
C ASP A 251 -7.87 -22.92 3.74
N SER A 252 -7.95 -24.25 3.75
CA SER A 252 -9.10 -24.99 4.31
C SER A 252 -9.34 -24.76 5.80
N ARG A 253 -8.40 -24.12 6.50
CA ARG A 253 -8.51 -23.73 7.91
C ARG A 253 -8.88 -22.26 8.08
N GLY A 254 -9.13 -21.55 6.96
CA GLY A 254 -9.47 -20.14 6.95
C GLY A 254 -8.31 -19.21 7.26
N ARG A 255 -7.06 -19.63 7.02
CA ARG A 255 -5.90 -18.75 7.11
C ARG A 255 -5.54 -18.25 5.73
N GLU A 256 -5.06 -17.04 5.65
CA GLU A 256 -4.58 -16.45 4.41
C GLU A 256 -3.38 -17.27 3.90
N ARG A 257 -3.49 -17.75 2.68
CA ARG A 257 -2.43 -18.47 2.00
C ARG A 257 -1.71 -17.59 0.98
N TYR A 258 -2.44 -16.64 0.41
CA TYR A 258 -1.95 -15.78 -0.65
C TYR A 258 -2.76 -14.48 -0.68
N VAL A 259 -2.06 -13.36 -0.88
CA VAL A 259 -2.68 -12.04 -1.01
C VAL A 259 -2.04 -11.28 -2.17
N ASP A 260 -2.86 -10.84 -3.10
CA ASP A 260 -2.50 -9.85 -4.12
C ASP A 260 -3.33 -8.59 -3.90
N TRP A 261 -2.73 -7.59 -3.31
CA TRP A 261 -3.40 -6.33 -2.95
C TRP A 261 -3.86 -5.52 -4.15
N PHE A 262 -3.27 -5.73 -5.32
CA PHE A 262 -3.57 -4.96 -6.51
C PHE A 262 -4.44 -5.71 -7.52
N GLY A 263 -4.76 -6.94 -7.26
CA GLY A 263 -5.68 -7.73 -8.07
C GLY A 263 -5.13 -8.17 -9.44
N TYR A 264 -3.83 -8.09 -9.66
CA TYR A 264 -3.25 -8.52 -10.95
C TYR A 264 -3.47 -9.99 -11.23
N SER A 265 -3.38 -10.84 -10.20
CA SER A 265 -3.63 -12.27 -10.32
C SER A 265 -5.11 -12.61 -10.55
N ALA A 266 -6.04 -11.70 -10.27
CA ALA A 266 -7.46 -11.88 -10.54
C ALA A 266 -7.86 -11.53 -11.99
N SER A 267 -6.93 -11.03 -12.79
CA SER A 267 -7.20 -10.64 -14.19
C SER A 267 -6.75 -11.69 -15.22
N VAL A 268 -6.35 -12.88 -14.81
CA VAL A 268 -5.75 -13.92 -15.67
C VAL A 268 -6.75 -14.74 -16.46
N SER A 269 -7.84 -14.17 -16.91
CA SER A 269 -8.80 -14.85 -17.78
C SER A 269 -8.21 -15.17 -19.18
N ILE A 270 -8.76 -16.17 -19.85
CA ILE A 270 -8.28 -16.60 -21.19
C ILE A 270 -8.18 -15.43 -22.16
N PRO A 271 -9.19 -14.54 -22.33
CA PRO A 271 -9.06 -13.39 -23.21
C PRO A 271 -7.94 -12.43 -22.81
N ALA A 272 -7.69 -12.26 -21.52
CA ALA A 272 -6.60 -11.41 -21.05
C ALA A 272 -5.23 -12.01 -21.41
N MET A 273 -5.06 -13.31 -21.21
CA MET A 273 -3.83 -14.03 -21.54
C MET A 273 -3.54 -14.02 -23.05
N GLU A 274 -4.56 -14.22 -23.88
CA GLU A 274 -4.43 -14.20 -25.33
C GLU A 274 -4.14 -12.78 -25.87
N GLU A 275 -4.71 -11.74 -25.26
CA GLU A 275 -4.41 -10.36 -25.61
C GLU A 275 -2.97 -9.98 -25.21
N PHE A 276 -2.50 -10.43 -24.05
CA PHE A 276 -1.12 -10.27 -23.62
C PHE A 276 -0.15 -10.94 -24.62
N GLU A 277 -0.38 -12.21 -24.98
CA GLU A 277 0.44 -12.93 -25.95
C GLU A 277 0.53 -12.18 -27.28
N LYS A 278 -0.60 -11.62 -27.74
CA LYS A 278 -0.65 -10.82 -28.96
C LYS A 278 0.15 -9.52 -28.86
N GLU A 279 0.12 -8.83 -27.71
CA GLU A 279 0.77 -7.53 -27.51
C GLU A 279 2.28 -7.69 -27.24
N TYR A 280 2.66 -8.64 -26.39
CA TYR A 280 4.05 -8.83 -25.96
C TYR A 280 4.82 -9.87 -26.79
N GLY A 281 4.13 -10.67 -27.59
CA GLY A 281 4.76 -11.64 -28.51
C GLY A 281 5.21 -12.95 -27.88
N TYR A 282 4.82 -13.21 -26.62
CA TYR A 282 5.06 -14.48 -25.94
C TYR A 282 3.89 -14.82 -25.00
N ALA A 283 3.67 -16.12 -24.79
CA ALA A 283 2.60 -16.60 -23.90
C ALA A 283 3.09 -16.69 -22.46
N LEU A 284 2.22 -16.36 -21.53
CA LEU A 284 2.43 -16.59 -20.10
C LEU A 284 2.06 -18.02 -19.73
N THR A 285 2.73 -18.54 -18.73
CA THR A 285 2.46 -19.86 -18.15
C THR A 285 1.82 -19.74 -16.76
N PRO A 286 1.15 -20.77 -16.24
CA PRO A 286 0.68 -20.77 -14.85
C PRO A 286 1.78 -20.46 -13.83
N GLU A 287 3.02 -20.89 -14.07
CA GLU A 287 4.14 -20.67 -13.17
C GLU A 287 4.60 -19.21 -13.08
N ASP A 288 4.33 -18.40 -14.11
CA ASP A 288 4.60 -16.95 -14.04
C ASP A 288 3.77 -16.25 -12.98
N PHE A 289 2.67 -16.86 -12.53
CA PHE A 289 1.82 -16.38 -11.43
C PHE A 289 2.05 -17.16 -10.13
N VAL A 290 2.10 -18.49 -10.22
CA VAL A 290 2.18 -19.40 -9.08
C VAL A 290 3.57 -19.47 -8.45
N ASP A 291 4.62 -19.44 -9.29
CA ASP A 291 6.03 -19.45 -8.88
C ASP A 291 6.34 -20.49 -7.79
N GLY A 292 6.10 -21.76 -8.11
CA GLY A 292 6.36 -22.86 -7.18
C GLY A 292 5.48 -22.91 -5.93
N GLY A 293 4.38 -22.16 -5.88
CA GLY A 293 3.50 -22.02 -4.73
C GLY A 293 3.81 -20.81 -3.84
N TRP A 294 4.81 -19.99 -4.23
CA TRP A 294 5.15 -18.75 -3.54
C TRP A 294 4.31 -17.56 -3.98
N TYR A 295 3.69 -17.64 -5.13
CA TYR A 295 2.88 -16.63 -5.81
C TYR A 295 3.57 -15.28 -6.01
N ASN A 296 3.58 -14.81 -7.24
CA ASN A 296 4.01 -13.44 -7.54
C ASN A 296 3.03 -12.44 -6.93
N CYS A 297 3.56 -11.50 -6.18
CA CYS A 297 2.77 -10.44 -5.52
C CYS A 297 3.62 -9.16 -5.39
N PRO A 298 2.99 -8.02 -5.09
CA PRO A 298 3.69 -6.72 -5.00
C PRO A 298 4.83 -6.65 -4.00
N PHE A 299 4.87 -7.55 -3.01
CA PHE A 299 5.86 -7.52 -1.92
C PHE A 299 7.14 -8.27 -2.27
N ARG A 300 7.08 -9.19 -3.21
CA ARG A 300 8.24 -9.94 -3.69
C ARG A 300 8.96 -9.15 -4.78
N THR A 301 10.25 -9.43 -4.95
CA THR A 301 10.99 -8.95 -6.11
C THR A 301 10.33 -9.50 -7.36
N PRO A 302 9.76 -8.65 -8.25
CA PRO A 302 9.02 -9.13 -9.40
C PRO A 302 9.97 -9.73 -10.45
N THR A 303 9.52 -10.79 -11.12
CA THR A 303 10.18 -11.26 -12.33
C THR A 303 9.93 -10.29 -13.50
N PRO A 304 10.79 -10.25 -14.53
CA PRO A 304 10.54 -9.42 -15.71
C PRO A 304 9.17 -9.70 -16.36
N VAL A 305 8.82 -10.99 -16.48
CA VAL A 305 7.53 -11.43 -17.05
C VAL A 305 6.34 -10.91 -16.23
N PHE A 306 6.44 -10.93 -14.90
CA PHE A 306 5.38 -10.41 -14.04
C PHE A 306 5.28 -8.87 -14.11
N LYS A 307 6.39 -8.15 -14.33
CA LYS A 307 6.36 -6.71 -14.61
C LYS A 307 5.62 -6.40 -15.92
N ASP A 308 5.87 -7.16 -16.98
CA ASP A 308 5.17 -7.02 -18.26
C ASP A 308 3.65 -7.26 -18.10
N TRP A 309 3.27 -8.25 -17.27
CA TRP A 309 1.87 -8.50 -16.94
C TRP A 309 1.21 -7.35 -16.19
N ILE A 310 1.92 -6.75 -15.23
CA ILE A 310 1.44 -5.59 -14.47
C ILE A 310 1.28 -4.39 -15.39
N ASP A 311 2.25 -4.12 -16.27
CA ASP A 311 2.18 -3.02 -17.24
C ASP A 311 0.98 -3.20 -18.18
N PHE A 312 0.82 -4.40 -18.75
CA PHE A 312 -0.31 -4.78 -19.60
C PHE A 312 -1.66 -4.55 -18.88
N THR A 313 -1.79 -5.06 -17.66
CA THR A 313 -3.04 -4.93 -16.90
C THR A 313 -3.33 -3.47 -16.57
N SER A 314 -2.33 -2.69 -16.14
CA SER A 314 -2.47 -1.27 -15.83
C SER A 314 -2.93 -0.46 -17.03
N LYS A 315 -2.32 -0.67 -18.19
CA LYS A 315 -2.72 -0.03 -19.45
C LYS A 315 -4.15 -0.34 -19.82
N ARG A 316 -4.51 -1.60 -19.79
CA ARG A 316 -5.82 -2.12 -20.16
C ARG A 316 -6.94 -1.61 -19.24
N VAL A 317 -6.69 -1.62 -17.93
CA VAL A 317 -7.63 -1.06 -16.94
C VAL A 317 -7.80 0.43 -17.17
N ALA A 318 -6.72 1.17 -17.45
CA ALA A 318 -6.79 2.61 -17.71
C ALA A 318 -7.63 2.94 -18.96
N GLU A 319 -7.47 2.18 -20.05
CA GLU A 319 -8.25 2.35 -21.28
C GLU A 319 -9.74 2.16 -21.03
N LYS A 320 -10.12 1.03 -20.39
CA LYS A 320 -11.53 0.73 -20.08
C LYS A 320 -12.12 1.68 -19.04
N ALA A 321 -11.38 2.02 -18.00
CA ALA A 321 -11.80 3.01 -17.02
C ALA A 321 -12.04 4.38 -17.67
N GLY A 322 -11.17 4.80 -18.60
CA GLY A 322 -11.35 6.03 -19.37
C GLY A 322 -12.62 6.06 -20.22
N GLU A 323 -13.08 4.90 -20.73
CA GLU A 323 -14.35 4.81 -21.44
C GLU A 323 -15.55 5.03 -20.48
N LEU A 324 -15.50 4.47 -19.27
CA LEU A 324 -16.57 4.68 -18.27
C LEU A 324 -16.59 6.13 -17.77
N VAL A 325 -15.42 6.71 -17.51
CA VAL A 325 -15.31 8.12 -17.10
C VAL A 325 -15.87 9.05 -18.15
N ARG A 326 -15.60 8.79 -19.44
CA ARG A 326 -16.17 9.57 -20.54
C ARG A 326 -17.69 9.53 -20.54
N LYS A 327 -18.32 8.36 -20.31
CA LYS A 327 -19.78 8.25 -20.17
C LYS A 327 -20.33 9.09 -19.01
N VAL A 328 -19.61 9.14 -17.89
CA VAL A 328 -19.98 9.98 -16.75
C VAL A 328 -19.94 11.48 -17.13
N HIS A 329 -18.89 11.89 -17.83
CA HIS A 329 -18.72 13.27 -18.31
C HIS A 329 -19.77 13.68 -19.36
N GLU A 330 -20.16 12.77 -20.25
CA GLU A 330 -21.22 13.00 -21.23
C GLU A 330 -22.57 13.34 -20.58
N GLU A 331 -22.83 12.85 -19.38
CA GLU A 331 -24.00 13.19 -18.55
C GLU A 331 -23.76 14.43 -17.65
N GLY A 332 -22.66 15.16 -17.85
CA GLY A 332 -22.32 16.39 -17.11
C GLY A 332 -21.99 16.16 -15.64
N ARG A 333 -21.49 15.00 -15.28
CA ARG A 333 -21.12 14.63 -13.90
C ARG A 333 -19.61 14.44 -13.75
N GLU A 334 -19.14 14.43 -12.52
CA GLU A 334 -17.77 14.15 -12.19
C GLU A 334 -17.55 12.66 -11.91
N ALA A 335 -16.35 12.18 -12.21
CA ALA A 335 -15.89 10.84 -11.89
C ALA A 335 -14.81 10.91 -10.81
N MET A 336 -14.98 10.12 -9.75
CA MET A 336 -14.03 10.00 -8.64
C MET A 336 -13.61 8.53 -8.48
N MET A 337 -12.32 8.29 -8.27
CA MET A 337 -11.83 6.96 -7.93
C MET A 337 -11.59 6.85 -6.43
N PHE A 338 -12.06 5.78 -5.82
CA PHE A 338 -11.76 5.44 -4.43
C PHE A 338 -10.50 4.58 -4.36
N LEU A 339 -9.45 5.14 -3.76
CA LEU A 339 -8.15 4.50 -3.52
C LEU A 339 -8.07 3.87 -2.13
N GLY A 340 -9.18 3.47 -1.56
CA GLY A 340 -9.23 2.95 -0.20
C GLY A 340 -8.50 1.63 -0.09
N ASP A 341 -7.75 1.46 0.96
CA ASP A 341 -7.28 0.18 1.46
C ASP A 341 -6.47 -0.68 0.45
N ASN A 342 -5.92 -0.08 -0.61
CA ASN A 342 -5.24 -0.74 -1.72
C ASN A 342 -6.11 -1.76 -2.50
N TRP A 343 -7.42 -1.57 -2.52
CA TRP A 343 -8.39 -2.46 -3.19
C TRP A 343 -8.75 -1.99 -4.59
N ILE A 344 -7.78 -1.55 -5.31
CA ILE A 344 -8.02 -0.86 -6.56
C ILE A 344 -7.45 -1.61 -7.73
N GLY A 345 -7.70 -2.70 -8.07
CA GLY A 345 -7.26 -3.39 -9.28
C GLY A 345 -6.48 -2.56 -10.32
N MET A 346 -6.04 -1.35 -9.96
CA MET A 346 -5.18 -0.45 -10.71
C MET A 346 -4.53 0.57 -9.79
N GLU A 347 -3.22 0.71 -9.86
CA GLU A 347 -2.50 1.78 -9.17
C GLU A 347 -2.69 3.12 -9.88
N PRO A 348 -2.92 4.19 -9.10
CA PRO A 348 -3.10 5.53 -9.65
C PRO A 348 -1.82 6.14 -10.21
N TYR A 349 -0.67 5.57 -9.90
CA TYR A 349 0.66 6.15 -10.21
C TYR A 349 1.26 5.63 -11.50
N GLY A 350 0.69 4.60 -12.08
CA GLY A 350 1.15 4.07 -13.36
C GLY A 350 1.12 5.15 -14.44
N PRO A 351 1.92 5.02 -15.48
CA PRO A 351 2.02 5.99 -16.56
C PRO A 351 0.70 6.21 -17.30
N TYR A 352 -0.23 5.27 -17.17
CA TYR A 352 -1.54 5.28 -17.83
C TYR A 352 -2.63 6.02 -17.06
N PHE A 353 -2.46 6.23 -15.75
CA PHE A 353 -3.50 6.83 -14.90
C PHE A 353 -4.01 8.19 -15.40
N PRO A 354 -3.17 9.16 -15.84
CA PRO A 354 -3.65 10.44 -16.34
C PRO A 354 -4.56 10.34 -17.56
N SER A 355 -4.47 9.24 -18.33
CA SER A 355 -5.31 9.01 -19.52
C SER A 355 -6.77 8.71 -19.17
N ILE A 356 -7.05 8.23 -17.96
CA ILE A 356 -8.39 7.94 -17.45
C ILE A 356 -9.22 9.22 -17.35
N LYS A 357 -8.59 10.38 -17.09
CA LYS A 357 -9.25 11.70 -16.93
C LYS A 357 -10.18 11.76 -15.72
N MET A 358 -9.77 11.16 -14.60
CA MET A 358 -10.48 11.33 -13.33
C MET A 358 -10.54 12.79 -12.91
N ASP A 359 -11.69 13.21 -12.35
CA ASP A 359 -11.83 14.53 -11.75
C ASP A 359 -11.25 14.58 -10.35
N ALA A 360 -11.40 13.50 -9.59
CA ALA A 360 -10.95 13.42 -8.21
C ALA A 360 -10.56 12.00 -7.81
N VAL A 361 -9.82 11.93 -6.71
CA VAL A 361 -9.56 10.69 -5.99
C VAL A 361 -9.93 10.85 -4.52
N VAL A 362 -10.36 9.76 -3.92
CA VAL A 362 -10.56 9.64 -2.48
C VAL A 362 -9.90 8.37 -1.99
N GLY A 363 -9.24 8.42 -0.85
CA GLY A 363 -8.60 7.23 -0.29
C GLY A 363 -8.69 7.19 1.23
N SER A 364 -8.49 6.00 1.78
CA SER A 364 -8.46 5.79 3.23
C SER A 364 -7.17 6.32 3.81
N VAL A 365 -7.28 7.12 4.87
CA VAL A 365 -6.15 7.72 5.58
C VAL A 365 -5.96 7.00 6.90
N GLY A 366 -5.06 6.04 6.93
CA GLY A 366 -4.66 5.32 8.15
C GLY A 366 -3.24 5.66 8.62
N SER A 367 -2.49 6.43 7.81
CA SER A 367 -1.11 6.84 8.11
C SER A 367 -0.74 8.10 7.33
N ALA A 368 0.41 8.71 7.63
CA ALA A 368 0.93 9.83 6.86
C ALA A 368 1.29 9.40 5.44
N ALA A 369 1.85 8.22 5.26
CA ALA A 369 2.17 7.67 3.93
C ALA A 369 0.91 7.46 3.07
N THR A 370 -0.20 6.94 3.63
CA THR A 370 -1.47 6.84 2.89
C THR A 370 -2.05 8.21 2.52
N CYS A 371 -1.87 9.20 3.38
CA CYS A 371 -2.26 10.57 3.06
C CYS A 371 -1.47 11.11 1.87
N ARG A 372 -0.13 10.94 1.85
CA ARG A 372 0.73 11.32 0.72
C ARG A 372 0.39 10.54 -0.55
N MET A 373 0.04 9.26 -0.42
CA MET A 373 -0.43 8.44 -1.54
C MET A 373 -1.61 9.10 -2.27
N ILE A 374 -2.51 9.73 -1.54
CA ILE A 374 -3.68 10.41 -2.10
C ILE A 374 -3.31 11.80 -2.61
N SER A 375 -2.62 12.60 -1.79
CA SER A 375 -2.34 14.01 -2.09
C SER A 375 -1.34 14.22 -3.22
N ASP A 376 -0.45 13.28 -3.48
CA ASP A 376 0.58 13.38 -4.52
C ASP A 376 0.15 12.79 -5.88
N ILE A 377 -1.12 12.37 -6.03
CA ILE A 377 -1.63 11.85 -7.30
C ILE A 377 -1.67 12.93 -8.37
N PRO A 378 -1.04 12.69 -9.53
CA PRO A 378 -1.04 13.66 -10.60
C PRO A 378 -2.33 13.64 -11.44
N GLY A 379 -2.71 14.80 -11.97
CA GLY A 379 -3.72 14.91 -13.02
C GLY A 379 -5.18 14.91 -12.56
N VAL A 380 -5.44 14.98 -11.25
CA VAL A 380 -6.78 15.17 -10.69
C VAL A 380 -7.02 16.62 -10.28
N ARG A 381 -8.30 17.06 -10.25
CA ARG A 381 -8.65 18.43 -9.87
C ARG A 381 -8.71 18.63 -8.37
N TYR A 382 -9.05 17.60 -7.61
CA TYR A 382 -9.05 17.62 -6.14
C TYR A 382 -8.89 16.22 -5.54
N THR A 383 -8.43 16.21 -4.30
CA THR A 383 -8.18 15.01 -3.50
C THR A 383 -9.02 15.01 -2.23
N GLU A 384 -9.48 13.84 -1.80
CA GLU A 384 -10.22 13.66 -0.56
C GLU A 384 -9.60 12.55 0.30
N GLY A 385 -9.31 12.82 1.55
CA GLY A 385 -8.93 11.80 2.52
C GLY A 385 -10.14 11.30 3.28
N ARG A 386 -10.36 9.98 3.29
CA ARG A 386 -11.33 9.34 4.17
C ARG A 386 -10.64 8.95 5.47
N PHE A 387 -10.93 9.69 6.53
CA PHE A 387 -10.25 9.57 7.82
C PHE A 387 -10.81 8.44 8.69
N LEU A 388 -9.94 7.87 9.53
CA LEU A 388 -10.31 6.94 10.59
C LEU A 388 -10.75 7.71 11.86
N PRO A 389 -11.55 7.09 12.74
CA PRO A 389 -12.14 5.77 12.55
C PRO A 389 -13.30 5.80 11.56
N TYR A 390 -13.45 4.73 10.78
CA TYR A 390 -14.66 4.55 9.99
C TYR A 390 -15.83 4.22 10.90
N PHE A 391 -17.04 4.68 10.56
CA PHE A 391 -18.24 4.49 11.38
C PHE A 391 -18.78 3.06 11.25
N PHE A 392 -17.97 2.08 11.66
CA PHE A 392 -18.35 0.66 11.64
C PHE A 392 -18.45 0.08 13.06
N PRO A 393 -19.16 -1.05 13.23
CA PRO A 393 -19.41 -1.64 14.55
C PRO A 393 -18.18 -2.13 15.32
N ASP A 394 -17.06 -2.32 14.64
CA ASP A 394 -15.78 -2.72 15.25
C ASP A 394 -15.22 -1.64 16.18
N VAL A 395 -15.43 -0.38 15.86
CA VAL A 395 -15.00 0.79 16.64
C VAL A 395 -16.17 1.41 17.42
N PHE A 396 -17.31 1.66 16.74
CA PHE A 396 -18.48 2.36 17.32
C PHE A 396 -19.41 1.39 18.04
N ARG A 397 -18.92 0.82 19.14
CA ARG A 397 -19.62 -0.15 19.99
C ARG A 397 -19.41 0.22 21.47
N GLU A 398 -20.20 -0.39 22.36
CA GLU A 398 -19.96 -0.29 23.79
C GLU A 398 -18.54 -0.77 24.16
N GLY A 399 -17.78 0.08 24.85
CA GLY A 399 -16.37 -0.16 25.19
C GLY A 399 -15.36 0.09 24.07
N GLY A 400 -15.79 0.58 22.90
CA GLY A 400 -14.91 1.11 21.86
C GLY A 400 -14.42 2.53 22.22
N ASP A 401 -13.31 2.95 21.60
CA ASP A 401 -12.70 4.29 21.79
C ASP A 401 -12.57 5.07 20.48
N PRO A 402 -13.68 5.47 19.83
CA PRO A 402 -13.60 6.25 18.60
C PRO A 402 -12.93 7.61 18.75
N LEU A 403 -12.96 8.20 19.95
CA LEU A 403 -12.29 9.46 20.24
C LEU A 403 -10.76 9.30 20.23
N GLY A 404 -10.25 8.28 20.91
CA GLY A 404 -8.82 7.95 20.93
C GLY A 404 -8.29 7.65 19.54
N GLU A 405 -9.01 6.83 18.77
CA GLU A 405 -8.64 6.51 17.38
C GLU A 405 -8.67 7.73 16.45
N ALA A 406 -9.65 8.66 16.62
CA ALA A 406 -9.66 9.90 15.84
C ALA A 406 -8.46 10.79 16.16
N ASN A 407 -8.06 10.88 17.43
CA ASN A 407 -6.89 11.64 17.84
C ASN A 407 -5.59 11.07 17.23
N GLU A 408 -5.44 9.76 17.27
CA GLU A 408 -4.28 9.08 16.69
C GLU A 408 -4.23 9.23 15.15
N SER A 409 -5.35 8.97 14.48
CA SER A 409 -5.48 9.13 13.03
C SER A 409 -5.19 10.57 12.60
N TRP A 410 -5.69 11.57 13.33
CA TRP A 410 -5.44 12.97 12.99
C TRP A 410 -3.98 13.36 13.19
N ARG A 411 -3.36 13.01 14.31
CA ARG A 411 -1.93 13.28 14.54
C ARG A 411 -1.06 12.74 13.42
N THR A 412 -1.28 11.49 13.04
CA THR A 412 -0.52 10.84 11.99
C THR A 412 -0.75 11.48 10.61
N ALA A 413 -2.02 11.72 10.25
CA ALA A 413 -2.37 12.31 8.96
C ALA A 413 -1.92 13.77 8.84
N ARG A 414 -2.02 14.55 9.90
CA ARG A 414 -1.65 15.97 9.95
C ARG A 414 -0.22 16.19 9.46
N ARG A 415 0.73 15.33 9.83
CA ARG A 415 2.13 15.40 9.42
C ARG A 415 2.28 15.43 7.88
N ALA A 416 1.52 14.60 7.18
CA ALA A 416 1.50 14.60 5.72
C ALA A 416 0.70 15.77 5.14
N ILE A 417 -0.44 16.12 5.73
CA ILE A 417 -1.32 17.21 5.25
C ILE A 417 -0.59 18.55 5.25
N VAL A 418 0.19 18.83 6.28
CA VAL A 418 0.98 20.07 6.34
C VAL A 418 2.09 20.13 5.29
N ARG A 419 2.50 19.01 4.72
CA ARG A 419 3.51 18.92 3.64
C ARG A 419 2.89 18.87 2.24
N SER A 420 1.78 18.15 2.11
CA SER A 420 1.04 17.99 0.85
C SER A 420 -0.46 17.97 1.17
N PRO A 421 -1.13 19.13 1.14
CA PRO A 421 -2.50 19.24 1.57
C PRO A 421 -3.46 18.40 0.72
N LEU A 422 -4.39 17.70 1.41
CA LEU A 422 -5.61 17.18 0.79
C LEU A 422 -6.60 18.33 0.63
N ASP A 423 -7.40 18.31 -0.45
CA ASP A 423 -8.40 19.36 -0.68
C ASP A 423 -9.63 19.21 0.21
N ARG A 424 -9.96 17.96 0.59
CA ARG A 424 -11.18 17.64 1.32
C ARG A 424 -10.95 16.53 2.35
N MET A 425 -11.76 16.57 3.38
CA MET A 425 -11.89 15.52 4.38
C MET A 425 -13.20 14.75 4.16
N GLY A 426 -13.19 13.45 4.37
CA GLY A 426 -14.36 12.58 4.34
C GLY A 426 -14.34 11.55 5.45
N TYR A 427 -15.50 10.99 5.73
CA TYR A 427 -15.64 9.84 6.63
C TYR A 427 -16.35 8.70 5.93
N GLY A 428 -16.14 7.47 6.41
CA GLY A 428 -16.77 6.25 5.92
C GLY A 428 -17.74 5.64 6.91
N GLY A 429 -18.51 4.64 6.49
CA GLY A 429 -19.38 3.86 7.36
C GLY A 429 -20.76 4.45 7.62
N TYR A 430 -21.33 4.18 8.79
CA TYR A 430 -22.72 4.44 9.14
C TYR A 430 -22.82 5.61 10.12
N LEU A 431 -23.44 6.70 9.70
CA LEU A 431 -23.62 7.89 10.52
C LEU A 431 -24.43 7.61 11.80
N SER A 432 -25.43 6.72 11.73
CA SER A 432 -26.22 6.26 12.87
C SER A 432 -25.41 5.65 14.01
N LEU A 433 -24.22 5.12 13.72
CA LEU A 433 -23.29 4.63 14.73
C LEU A 433 -22.50 5.78 15.36
N ALA A 434 -21.94 6.69 14.56
CA ALA A 434 -21.15 7.81 15.03
C ALA A 434 -21.95 8.76 15.92
N LEU A 435 -23.23 8.98 15.60
CA LEU A 435 -24.14 9.84 16.40
C LEU A 435 -24.36 9.37 17.84
N LYS A 436 -24.01 8.13 18.18
CA LYS A 436 -24.06 7.61 19.56
C LYS A 436 -22.89 8.07 20.43
N PHE A 437 -21.89 8.73 19.83
CA PHE A 437 -20.67 9.20 20.50
C PHE A 437 -20.50 10.71 20.33
N PRO A 438 -21.19 11.55 21.13
CA PRO A 438 -21.17 13.00 20.99
C PRO A 438 -19.78 13.62 21.08
N GLU A 439 -18.93 13.12 21.98
CA GLU A 439 -17.55 13.56 22.17
C GLU A 439 -16.67 13.31 20.94
N PHE A 440 -16.94 12.26 20.20
CA PHE A 440 -16.30 12.00 18.90
C PHE A 440 -16.71 13.05 17.87
N ILE A 441 -18.00 13.40 17.80
CA ILE A 441 -18.50 14.42 16.87
C ILE A 441 -17.92 15.81 17.22
N ASP A 442 -17.83 16.14 18.52
CA ASP A 442 -17.18 17.38 18.98
C ASP A 442 -15.73 17.43 18.52
N ARG A 443 -15.00 16.32 18.65
CA ARG A 443 -13.61 16.23 18.21
C ARG A 443 -13.46 16.34 16.70
N VAL A 444 -14.35 15.74 15.92
CA VAL A 444 -14.39 15.90 14.46
C VAL A 444 -14.56 17.37 14.08
N GLU A 445 -15.40 18.13 14.77
CA GLU A 445 -15.57 19.55 14.53
C GLU A 445 -14.27 20.35 14.77
N GLU A 446 -13.53 20.05 15.85
CA GLU A 446 -12.23 20.66 16.13
C GLU A 446 -11.19 20.32 15.06
N ILE A 447 -11.08 19.04 14.68
CA ILE A 447 -10.17 18.56 13.61
C ILE A 447 -10.47 19.27 12.28
N LEU A 448 -11.75 19.41 11.93
CA LEU A 448 -12.17 20.14 10.74
C LEU A 448 -11.77 21.63 10.80
N GLY A 449 -11.87 22.26 11.98
CA GLY A 449 -11.41 23.62 12.19
C GLY A 449 -9.91 23.77 11.90
N GLU A 450 -9.10 22.87 12.44
CA GLU A 450 -7.66 22.83 12.17
C GLU A 450 -7.36 22.57 10.70
N PHE A 451 -7.99 21.56 10.08
CA PHE A 451 -7.84 21.26 8.66
C PHE A 451 -8.16 22.45 7.75
N ARG A 452 -9.26 23.13 8.00
CA ARG A 452 -9.66 24.34 7.24
C ARG A 452 -8.66 25.48 7.43
N SER A 453 -8.14 25.64 8.65
CA SER A 453 -7.15 26.69 8.93
C SER A 453 -5.86 26.52 8.12
N LEU A 454 -5.43 25.28 7.83
CA LEU A 454 -4.27 24.99 6.99
C LEU A 454 -4.45 25.51 5.56
N HIS A 455 -5.68 25.49 5.04
CA HIS A 455 -5.99 26.06 3.72
C HIS A 455 -6.18 27.57 3.73
N GLU A 456 -6.81 28.10 4.77
CA GLU A 456 -7.17 29.53 4.84
C GLU A 456 -5.96 30.40 5.18
N ALA A 457 -5.12 29.97 6.11
CA ALA A 457 -3.96 30.75 6.56
C ALA A 457 -2.88 30.87 5.48
N THR A 458 -2.70 29.85 4.68
CA THR A 458 -1.61 29.80 3.67
C THR A 458 -2.07 30.15 2.28
N GLY A 459 -3.36 30.25 2.02
CA GLY A 459 -3.90 30.46 0.67
C GLY A 459 -3.54 29.34 -0.33
N GLY A 460 -3.15 28.16 0.19
CA GLY A 460 -2.71 27.01 -0.61
C GLY A 460 -1.21 26.97 -0.92
N GLU A 461 -0.41 27.84 -0.27
CA GLU A 461 1.05 27.77 -0.30
C GLU A 461 1.53 26.39 0.18
N LYS A 462 2.55 25.84 -0.49
CA LYS A 462 3.24 24.65 -0.01
C LYS A 462 4.37 25.03 0.95
N PRO A 463 4.59 24.25 2.01
CA PRO A 463 5.67 24.56 2.94
C PRO A 463 7.03 24.39 2.28
N ALA A 464 8.01 25.12 2.79
CA ALA A 464 9.39 25.01 2.36
C ALA A 464 9.94 23.59 2.58
N CYS A 465 10.72 23.12 1.63
CA CYS A 465 11.53 21.92 1.74
C CYS A 465 12.99 22.27 1.98
N ALA A 466 13.69 21.41 2.69
CA ALA A 466 15.15 21.46 2.74
C ALA A 466 15.72 21.30 1.31
N PRO A 467 16.85 21.92 0.99
CA PRO A 467 17.42 21.87 -0.35
C PRO A 467 18.14 20.54 -0.62
N VAL A 468 17.49 19.43 -0.32
CA VAL A 468 17.97 18.05 -0.48
C VAL A 468 16.89 17.21 -1.16
N ARG A 469 17.23 16.60 -2.29
CA ARG A 469 16.36 15.75 -3.10
C ARG A 469 16.62 14.29 -2.74
N VAL A 470 15.60 13.62 -2.25
CA VAL A 470 15.69 12.25 -1.75
C VAL A 470 15.03 11.29 -2.74
N ALA A 471 15.72 10.21 -3.10
CA ALA A 471 15.14 9.10 -3.86
C ALA A 471 15.01 7.85 -3.00
N VAL A 472 13.82 7.26 -2.97
CA VAL A 472 13.58 5.92 -2.40
C VAL A 472 13.66 4.91 -3.53
N LEU A 473 14.64 4.00 -3.42
CA LEU A 473 14.93 2.99 -4.44
C LEU A 473 14.24 1.67 -4.08
N ASN A 474 13.40 1.16 -4.97
CA ASN A 474 12.69 -0.12 -4.84
C ASN A 474 12.41 -0.74 -6.21
N ALA A 475 11.68 -1.87 -6.28
CA ALA A 475 11.38 -2.53 -7.54
C ALA A 475 10.33 -1.80 -8.39
N TRP A 476 9.48 -0.97 -7.79
CA TRP A 476 8.32 -0.37 -8.44
C TRP A 476 8.50 1.07 -8.87
N GLY A 477 9.37 1.84 -8.19
CA GLY A 477 9.62 3.24 -8.50
C GLY A 477 8.32 4.07 -8.53
N LYS A 478 8.14 4.81 -9.61
CA LYS A 478 6.97 5.69 -9.83
C LYS A 478 5.65 4.94 -9.99
N LEU A 479 5.68 3.64 -10.26
CA LEU A 479 4.47 2.84 -10.36
C LEU A 479 3.73 2.78 -9.03
N ARG A 480 4.47 2.79 -7.91
CA ARG A 480 3.90 2.66 -6.55
C ARG A 480 4.58 3.60 -5.56
N THR A 481 4.24 4.88 -5.67
CA THR A 481 4.71 5.90 -4.73
C THR A 481 3.95 5.80 -3.41
N TRP A 482 4.63 6.07 -2.30
CA TRP A 482 4.05 6.02 -0.96
C TRP A 482 3.33 4.71 -0.66
N GLN A 483 3.79 3.61 -1.25
CA GLN A 483 3.14 2.31 -1.15
C GLN A 483 3.02 1.89 0.31
N THR A 484 1.80 1.62 0.73
CA THR A 484 1.50 1.04 2.02
C THR A 484 0.80 -0.31 1.83
N HIS A 485 0.85 -1.14 2.85
CA HIS A 485 0.22 -2.46 2.87
C HIS A 485 -0.80 -2.55 3.99
N MET A 486 -1.21 -1.41 4.51
CA MET A 486 -2.27 -1.33 5.48
C MET A 486 -3.60 -1.24 4.77
N VAL A 487 -4.47 -2.19 5.01
CA VAL A 487 -5.91 -2.03 4.83
C VAL A 487 -6.51 -1.42 6.09
N ALA A 488 -7.68 -0.82 5.98
CA ALA A 488 -8.39 -0.18 7.10
C ALA A 488 -8.51 -1.04 8.35
N HIS A 489 -8.49 -2.36 8.21
CA HIS A 489 -8.68 -3.34 9.27
C HIS A 489 -7.43 -4.20 9.54
N ALA A 490 -6.25 -3.66 9.26
CA ALA A 490 -4.94 -4.11 9.74
C ALA A 490 -4.55 -5.57 9.43
N LEU A 491 -4.15 -5.82 8.21
CA LEU A 491 -3.27 -6.96 7.93
C LEU A 491 -1.81 -6.47 8.01
N TRP A 492 -1.04 -7.04 8.91
CA TRP A 492 0.33 -6.62 9.18
C TRP A 492 1.33 -7.58 8.54
N TYR A 493 2.22 -7.05 7.71
CA TYR A 493 3.36 -7.79 7.16
C TYR A 493 4.63 -7.32 7.85
N LYS A 494 5.13 -8.09 8.81
CA LYS A 494 6.32 -7.75 9.61
C LYS A 494 7.55 -7.45 8.75
N GLN A 495 7.74 -8.19 7.68
CA GLN A 495 8.88 -8.05 6.76
C GLN A 495 8.97 -6.71 6.03
N ILE A 496 7.93 -5.89 6.08
CA ILE A 496 7.91 -4.57 5.42
C ILE A 496 7.97 -3.40 6.41
N HIS A 497 7.98 -3.67 7.71
CA HIS A 497 7.93 -2.62 8.75
C HIS A 497 9.03 -1.58 8.58
N THR A 498 10.26 -2.00 8.29
CA THR A 498 11.39 -1.09 8.07
C THR A 498 11.14 -0.14 6.90
N TYR A 499 10.62 -0.64 5.77
CA TYR A 499 10.27 0.20 4.64
C TYR A 499 9.11 1.14 4.98
N LEU A 500 8.05 0.64 5.62
CA LEU A 500 6.92 1.45 6.07
C LEU A 500 7.36 2.56 7.02
N GLY A 501 8.27 2.27 7.96
CA GLY A 501 8.80 3.28 8.88
C GLY A 501 9.55 4.40 8.16
N VAL A 502 10.32 4.07 7.12
CA VAL A 502 11.04 5.05 6.30
C VAL A 502 10.05 5.96 5.56
N ILE A 503 9.08 5.39 4.83
CA ILE A 503 8.13 6.21 4.07
C ILE A 503 7.19 7.00 4.99
N GLU A 504 6.82 6.45 6.14
CA GLU A 504 6.02 7.13 7.15
C GLU A 504 6.77 8.34 7.73
N ALA A 505 8.06 8.19 8.02
CA ALA A 505 8.91 9.31 8.45
C ALA A 505 9.02 10.37 7.33
N LEU A 506 9.37 9.96 6.12
CA LEU A 506 9.51 10.85 4.96
C LEU A 506 8.22 11.62 4.64
N ALA A 507 7.05 11.04 4.89
CA ALA A 507 5.76 11.68 4.62
C ALA A 507 5.56 12.99 5.39
N GLY A 508 6.15 13.12 6.59
CA GLY A 508 6.12 14.34 7.41
C GLY A 508 7.39 15.20 7.32
N LEU A 509 8.49 14.69 6.77
CA LEU A 509 9.76 15.42 6.69
C LEU A 509 9.79 16.44 5.55
N PRO A 510 10.56 17.53 5.68
CA PRO A 510 10.62 18.63 4.72
C PRO A 510 11.53 18.34 3.52
N PHE A 511 11.32 17.23 2.84
CA PHE A 511 12.12 16.84 1.66
C PHE A 511 11.28 16.70 0.40
N ASP A 512 11.89 16.97 -0.75
CA ASP A 512 11.39 16.53 -2.04
C ASP A 512 11.74 15.05 -2.21
N VAL A 513 10.72 14.19 -2.16
CA VAL A 513 10.85 12.73 -2.17
C VAL A 513 10.35 12.19 -3.51
N ARG A 514 11.19 11.41 -4.18
CA ARG A 514 10.81 10.65 -5.38
C ARG A 514 11.03 9.15 -5.17
N PHE A 515 10.31 8.35 -5.92
CA PHE A 515 10.46 6.91 -5.96
C PHE A 515 11.09 6.50 -7.28
N MET A 516 12.13 5.66 -7.22
CA MET A 516 12.88 5.17 -8.36
C MET A 516 12.92 3.66 -8.37
N SER A 517 12.75 3.05 -9.55
CA SER A 517 12.94 1.62 -9.67
C SER A 517 14.41 1.26 -9.86
N PHE A 518 14.77 0.01 -9.51
CA PHE A 518 16.09 -0.52 -9.83
C PHE A 518 16.36 -0.46 -11.35
N ASP A 519 15.34 -0.72 -12.17
CA ASP A 519 15.45 -0.70 -13.62
C ASP A 519 15.77 0.71 -14.15
N GLU A 520 15.16 1.77 -13.58
CA GLU A 520 15.48 3.15 -13.95
C GLU A 520 16.98 3.46 -13.73
N VAL A 521 17.57 2.92 -12.65
CA VAL A 521 19.01 3.10 -12.38
C VAL A 521 19.87 2.21 -13.29
N ILE A 522 19.46 0.96 -13.55
CA ILE A 522 20.17 0.03 -14.44
C ILE A 522 20.22 0.57 -15.88
N GLU A 523 19.13 1.12 -16.39
CA GLU A 523 18.99 1.64 -17.75
C GLU A 523 19.61 3.03 -17.92
N GLY A 524 19.38 3.90 -16.93
CA GLY A 524 19.85 5.30 -16.96
C GLY A 524 21.23 5.50 -16.37
N GLU A 525 21.78 4.51 -15.66
CA GLU A 525 23.04 4.58 -14.93
C GLU A 525 23.16 5.89 -14.11
N MET A 526 24.31 6.55 -14.15
CA MET A 526 24.55 7.82 -13.46
C MET A 526 23.59 8.94 -13.85
N LYS A 527 23.05 8.91 -15.08
CA LYS A 527 22.11 9.94 -15.53
C LYS A 527 20.78 9.89 -14.79
N ALA A 528 20.33 8.71 -14.38
CA ALA A 528 19.12 8.57 -13.57
C ALA A 528 19.24 9.27 -12.21
N LEU A 529 20.46 9.46 -11.71
CA LEU A 529 20.78 10.01 -10.39
C LEU A 529 21.24 11.49 -10.42
N GLU A 530 21.27 12.15 -11.58
CA GLU A 530 21.76 13.54 -11.71
C GLU A 530 20.99 14.55 -10.86
N ASP A 531 19.69 14.31 -10.65
CA ASP A 531 18.80 15.16 -9.85
C ASP A 531 18.51 14.60 -8.45
N VAL A 532 19.39 13.77 -7.91
CA VAL A 532 19.28 13.14 -6.59
C VAL A 532 20.47 13.54 -5.73
N ASP A 533 20.22 13.89 -4.48
CA ASP A 533 21.28 14.17 -3.51
C ASP A 533 21.50 12.98 -2.56
N VAL A 534 20.41 12.27 -2.19
CA VAL A 534 20.47 11.09 -1.32
C VAL A 534 19.59 9.98 -1.88
N VAL A 535 20.13 8.77 -1.96
CA VAL A 535 19.39 7.54 -2.27
C VAL A 535 19.16 6.76 -0.99
N ILE A 536 17.91 6.30 -0.76
CA ILE A 536 17.53 5.42 0.35
C ILE A 536 17.13 4.06 -0.21
N ASN A 537 17.73 2.97 0.28
CA ASN A 537 17.29 1.60 0.05
C ASN A 537 16.93 0.95 1.40
N ALA A 538 15.69 0.50 1.55
CA ALA A 538 15.15 0.06 2.83
C ALA A 538 14.31 -1.22 2.70
N GLY A 539 14.39 -2.09 3.70
CA GLY A 539 13.56 -3.29 3.80
C GLY A 539 14.35 -4.57 4.05
N ALA A 540 13.65 -5.69 4.08
CA ALA A 540 14.25 -7.00 4.17
C ALA A 540 14.76 -7.48 2.82
N ALA A 541 15.79 -8.29 2.79
CA ALA A 541 16.30 -8.94 1.58
C ALA A 541 15.21 -9.77 0.88
N ASN A 542 15.30 -9.87 -0.46
CA ASN A 542 14.36 -10.59 -1.31
C ASN A 542 12.92 -10.03 -1.31
N THR A 543 12.75 -8.79 -0.89
CA THR A 543 11.49 -8.06 -1.05
C THR A 543 11.56 -7.08 -2.22
N SER A 544 10.41 -6.64 -2.72
CA SER A 544 10.34 -5.57 -3.73
C SER A 544 10.88 -4.23 -3.22
N PHE A 545 11.06 -4.06 -1.92
CA PHE A 545 11.53 -2.83 -1.29
C PHE A 545 13.04 -2.72 -1.28
N SER A 546 13.72 -3.66 -0.64
CA SER A 546 15.19 -3.69 -0.59
C SER A 546 15.81 -4.32 -1.83
N GLY A 547 15.06 -5.12 -2.56
CA GLY A 547 15.57 -5.90 -3.69
C GLY A 547 16.04 -7.30 -3.29
N GLY A 548 16.70 -7.96 -4.20
CA GLY A 548 17.23 -9.32 -4.07
C GLY A 548 18.25 -9.56 -5.17
N GLN A 549 18.01 -10.53 -6.05
CA GLN A 549 18.93 -10.83 -7.17
C GLN A 549 19.27 -9.63 -8.08
N VAL A 550 18.43 -8.60 -8.10
CA VAL A 550 18.71 -7.35 -8.84
C VAL A 550 20.06 -6.74 -8.43
N TRP A 551 20.50 -6.96 -7.19
CA TRP A 551 21.79 -6.52 -6.69
C TRP A 551 22.99 -7.29 -7.26
N GLU A 552 22.76 -8.35 -8.04
CA GLU A 552 23.80 -9.05 -8.81
C GLU A 552 24.10 -8.32 -10.14
N ASP A 553 23.26 -7.34 -10.56
CA ASP A 553 23.53 -6.53 -11.74
C ASP A 553 24.64 -5.49 -11.44
N LEU A 554 25.76 -5.65 -12.13
CA LEU A 554 26.93 -4.80 -11.94
C LEU A 554 26.69 -3.35 -12.35
N ARG A 555 25.72 -3.07 -13.25
CA ARG A 555 25.37 -1.70 -13.66
C ARG A 555 24.72 -0.94 -12.51
N LEU A 556 23.83 -1.59 -11.78
CA LEU A 556 23.21 -1.02 -10.58
C LEU A 556 24.27 -0.70 -9.51
N GLN A 557 25.13 -1.68 -9.23
CA GLN A 557 26.20 -1.52 -8.24
C GLN A 557 27.19 -0.41 -8.63
N ASP A 558 27.61 -0.37 -9.90
CA ASP A 558 28.56 0.63 -10.41
C ASP A 558 27.94 2.03 -10.38
N ALA A 559 26.69 2.19 -10.82
CA ALA A 559 26.00 3.47 -10.81
C ALA A 559 25.92 4.06 -9.39
N LEU A 560 25.53 3.25 -8.40
CA LEU A 560 25.44 3.71 -7.02
C LEU A 560 26.80 3.98 -6.38
N ARG A 561 27.83 3.12 -6.62
CA ARG A 561 29.19 3.39 -6.15
C ARG A 561 29.74 4.71 -6.71
N ARG A 562 29.56 4.95 -8.00
CA ARG A 562 30.00 6.21 -8.63
C ARG A 562 29.21 7.39 -8.12
N PHE A 563 27.92 7.24 -7.89
CA PHE A 563 27.08 8.28 -7.33
C PHE A 563 27.61 8.73 -5.98
N VAL A 564 27.84 7.79 -5.05
CA VAL A 564 28.38 8.11 -3.72
C VAL A 564 29.83 8.62 -3.84
N ALA A 565 30.67 7.96 -4.62
CA ALA A 565 32.07 8.38 -4.79
C ALA A 565 32.23 9.81 -5.30
N ARG A 566 31.22 10.38 -5.98
CA ARG A 566 31.21 11.75 -6.49
C ARG A 566 30.57 12.78 -5.55
N GLY A 567 30.16 12.37 -4.36
CA GLY A 567 29.58 13.27 -3.36
C GLY A 567 28.10 13.02 -3.05
N GLY A 568 27.46 12.04 -3.67
CA GLY A 568 26.08 11.65 -3.34
C GLY A 568 25.98 10.95 -1.98
N GLY A 569 24.79 10.98 -1.40
CA GLY A 569 24.48 10.31 -0.15
C GLY A 569 23.78 8.95 -0.36
N PHE A 570 24.11 7.94 0.45
CA PHE A 570 23.41 6.66 0.43
C PHE A 570 22.97 6.25 1.84
N ILE A 571 21.70 5.92 2.03
CA ILE A 571 21.16 5.43 3.31
C ILE A 571 20.62 4.02 3.10
N GLY A 572 21.23 3.06 3.81
CA GLY A 572 20.77 1.68 3.84
C GLY A 572 20.03 1.37 5.14
N VAL A 573 18.82 0.80 5.04
CA VAL A 573 18.00 0.49 6.24
C VAL A 573 17.52 -0.96 6.22
N GLY A 574 17.79 -1.69 7.30
CA GLY A 574 17.47 -3.11 7.44
C GLY A 574 18.49 -4.01 6.76
N GLN A 575 18.13 -4.65 5.66
CA GLN A 575 19.03 -5.46 4.83
C GLN A 575 19.21 -4.82 3.45
N PRO A 576 19.79 -3.62 3.38
CA PRO A 576 19.95 -2.90 2.12
C PRO A 576 20.95 -3.62 1.22
N THR A 577 20.73 -3.55 -0.08
CA THR A 577 21.64 -4.09 -1.11
C THR A 577 21.96 -5.59 -1.00
N ALA A 578 21.20 -6.34 -0.20
CA ALA A 578 21.39 -7.77 -0.05
C ALA A 578 20.86 -8.53 -1.27
N SER A 579 21.73 -9.29 -1.95
CA SER A 579 21.34 -10.08 -3.13
C SER A 579 20.57 -11.35 -2.76
N VAL A 580 20.82 -11.89 -1.57
CA VAL A 580 20.15 -13.08 -1.01
C VAL A 580 19.97 -12.90 0.49
N GLY A 581 18.82 -13.31 1.00
CA GLY A 581 18.60 -13.37 2.45
C GLY A 581 19.43 -14.48 3.09
N THR A 582 19.66 -14.36 4.38
CA THR A 582 20.41 -15.34 5.19
C THR A 582 19.91 -16.78 5.03
N GLN A 583 18.62 -16.99 4.80
CA GLN A 583 18.04 -18.32 4.55
C GLN A 583 18.37 -18.87 3.15
N GLY A 584 18.41 -18.02 2.12
CA GLY A 584 18.71 -18.44 0.75
C GLY A 584 20.13 -18.95 0.53
N ASN A 585 21.08 -18.55 1.40
CA ASN A 585 22.45 -19.05 1.33
C ASN A 585 22.59 -20.47 1.90
N ALA A 586 21.78 -20.87 2.87
CA ALA A 586 21.73 -22.22 3.39
C ALA A 586 21.23 -23.23 2.34
N ASP A 587 20.22 -22.84 1.56
CA ASP A 587 19.62 -23.66 0.50
C ASP A 587 20.55 -23.84 -0.72
N ARG A 588 21.50 -22.95 -0.95
CA ARG A 588 22.47 -23.00 -2.06
C ARG A 588 23.81 -23.69 -1.71
N GLY A 589 23.83 -24.52 -0.67
CA GLY A 589 24.99 -25.35 -0.34
C GLY A 589 26.05 -24.69 0.53
N GLY A 590 25.69 -23.67 1.30
CA GLY A 590 26.52 -23.18 2.42
C GLY A 590 27.84 -22.51 2.03
N ILE A 591 28.04 -22.12 0.79
CA ILE A 591 29.19 -21.32 0.39
C ILE A 591 28.85 -19.86 0.70
N CYS A 592 29.41 -19.34 1.78
CA CYS A 592 29.38 -17.91 2.08
C CYS A 592 29.99 -17.13 0.93
N ARG A 593 29.20 -16.33 0.23
CA ARG A 593 29.75 -15.21 -0.52
C ARG A 593 30.36 -14.24 0.49
N GLY A 594 31.46 -13.59 0.16
CA GLY A 594 32.22 -12.77 1.09
C GLY A 594 31.44 -11.60 1.70
N SER A 595 30.28 -11.22 1.15
CA SER A 595 29.48 -10.08 1.59
C SER A 595 28.00 -10.35 1.40
N VAL A 596 27.17 -9.96 2.38
CA VAL A 596 25.71 -9.98 2.29
C VAL A 596 25.24 -8.70 1.61
N PHE A 597 25.73 -7.56 2.05
CA PHE A 597 25.45 -6.27 1.40
C PHE A 597 26.41 -6.09 0.22
N THR A 598 25.86 -6.10 -1.01
CA THR A 598 26.70 -5.94 -2.21
C THR A 598 27.43 -4.60 -2.26
N LEU A 599 26.94 -3.61 -1.52
CA LEU A 599 27.56 -2.29 -1.34
C LEU A 599 28.14 -2.13 0.08
N SER A 600 28.66 -3.21 0.69
CA SER A 600 29.29 -3.15 2.02
C SER A 600 30.48 -2.19 2.06
N ASP A 601 31.20 -2.05 0.96
CA ASP A 601 32.28 -1.07 0.80
C ASP A 601 31.77 0.38 0.85
N VAL A 602 30.60 0.66 0.30
CA VAL A 602 29.95 1.97 0.40
C VAL A 602 29.39 2.22 1.78
N LEU A 603 28.73 1.21 2.37
CA LEU A 603 28.09 1.33 3.69
C LEU A 603 29.10 1.32 4.84
N GLY A 604 30.30 0.76 4.65
CA GLY A 604 31.29 0.54 5.70
C GLY A 604 30.92 -0.52 6.70
N VAL A 605 29.85 -1.26 6.46
CA VAL A 605 29.34 -2.38 7.30
C VAL A 605 28.85 -3.51 6.42
N ASP A 606 28.81 -4.72 6.99
CA ASP A 606 28.22 -5.90 6.36
C ASP A 606 27.52 -6.77 7.39
N GLN A 607 26.58 -7.60 6.95
CA GLN A 607 25.90 -8.56 7.80
C GLN A 607 26.69 -9.86 7.86
N GLU A 608 26.94 -10.37 9.06
CA GLU A 608 27.54 -11.68 9.26
C GLU A 608 26.48 -12.79 9.12
N ILE A 609 26.76 -13.77 8.27
CA ILE A 609 25.84 -14.89 7.99
C ILE A 609 26.39 -16.24 8.41
N SER A 610 27.59 -16.28 8.98
CA SER A 610 28.26 -17.51 9.39
C SER A 610 28.55 -17.53 10.89
N TRP A 611 29.23 -18.55 11.33
CA TRP A 611 29.65 -18.70 12.72
C TRP A 611 30.70 -17.66 13.08
N SER A 612 30.38 -16.80 14.03
CA SER A 612 31.41 -15.95 14.66
C SER A 612 32.18 -16.75 15.68
N LEU A 613 33.51 -16.65 15.63
CA LEU A 613 34.41 -17.19 16.67
C LEU A 613 34.55 -16.25 17.87
N SER A 614 34.18 -15.00 17.71
CA SER A 614 34.15 -13.99 18.76
C SER A 614 32.73 -13.44 18.91
N LYS A 615 32.27 -13.35 20.15
CA LYS A 615 31.01 -12.71 20.48
C LYS A 615 31.14 -11.20 20.70
N ASP A 616 32.40 -10.73 20.80
CA ASP A 616 32.68 -9.35 21.16
C ASP A 616 33.19 -8.61 19.90
N HIS A 617 32.37 -7.79 19.32
CA HIS A 617 32.78 -6.77 18.37
C HIS A 617 33.12 -5.52 19.20
N TYR A 618 34.38 -5.10 19.15
CA TYR A 618 34.92 -4.08 20.07
C TYR A 618 34.78 -2.63 19.59
N GLU A 619 33.89 -2.37 18.68
CA GLU A 619 33.65 -1.00 18.23
C GLU A 619 32.83 -0.24 19.29
N GLU A 620 33.35 0.88 19.72
CA GLU A 620 32.63 1.75 20.65
C GLU A 620 31.90 2.85 19.86
N PRO A 621 30.62 3.13 20.20
CA PRO A 621 29.89 4.26 19.59
C PRO A 621 30.63 5.57 19.85
N VAL A 622 30.67 6.45 18.82
CA VAL A 622 31.20 7.81 18.98
C VAL A 622 30.30 8.62 19.92
N SER A 623 30.92 9.43 20.78
CA SER A 623 30.21 10.18 21.80
C SER A 623 29.37 11.35 21.25
N GLU A 624 29.76 11.88 20.09
CA GLU A 624 29.10 13.03 19.46
C GLU A 624 29.09 12.86 17.94
N HIS A 625 27.92 13.00 17.35
CA HIS A 625 27.75 13.04 15.89
C HIS A 625 26.52 13.86 15.51
N PHE A 626 26.56 14.55 14.37
CA PHE A 626 25.44 15.35 13.89
C PHE A 626 24.12 14.54 13.81
N ILE A 627 24.19 13.28 13.35
CA ILE A 627 23.02 12.41 13.18
C ILE A 627 22.28 12.17 14.49
N THR A 628 23.00 12.12 15.62
CA THR A 628 22.44 11.79 16.95
C THR A 628 22.43 12.95 17.93
N ALA A 629 22.78 14.16 17.50
CA ALA A 629 23.13 15.29 18.39
C ALA A 629 22.02 15.76 19.32
N ASP A 630 20.75 15.58 19.00
CA ASP A 630 19.58 16.00 19.80
C ASP A 630 18.66 14.84 20.18
N LEU A 631 19.23 13.62 20.26
CA LEU A 631 18.46 12.41 20.51
C LEU A 631 18.97 11.71 21.78
N ASP A 632 18.05 11.35 22.67
CA ASP A 632 18.33 10.76 23.97
C ASP A 632 18.50 9.21 23.95
N GLY A 633 18.56 8.61 22.74
CA GLY A 633 18.88 7.18 22.58
C GLY A 633 17.69 6.20 22.56
N ASP A 634 16.45 6.68 22.56
CA ASP A 634 15.24 5.86 22.49
C ASP A 634 14.93 5.40 21.04
N TYR A 635 15.93 4.84 20.38
CA TYR A 635 15.79 4.35 19.01
C TYR A 635 15.05 3.03 18.94
N ILE A 636 14.13 2.90 17.99
CA ILE A 636 13.37 1.68 17.73
C ILE A 636 13.73 1.15 16.34
N PHE A 637 14.64 0.17 16.31
CA PHE A 637 15.08 -0.43 15.04
C PHE A 637 14.15 -1.53 14.52
N GLY A 638 13.18 -1.99 15.34
CA GLY A 638 12.25 -3.04 14.93
C GLY A 638 12.86 -4.43 15.04
N GLU A 639 12.66 -5.27 14.02
CA GLU A 639 13.20 -6.63 14.00
C GLU A 639 14.73 -6.63 13.86
N ASP A 640 15.37 -7.60 14.49
CA ASP A 640 16.83 -7.74 14.43
C ASP A 640 17.25 -8.34 13.08
N PRO A 641 17.99 -7.60 12.23
CA PRO A 641 18.49 -8.14 10.96
C PRO A 641 19.62 -9.17 11.14
N GLY A 642 20.06 -9.44 12.37
CA GLY A 642 21.23 -10.26 12.71
C GLY A 642 22.46 -9.42 13.01
N ASP A 643 23.62 -10.07 13.13
CA ASP A 643 24.87 -9.42 13.47
C ASP A 643 25.39 -8.60 12.28
N VAL A 644 25.53 -7.30 12.49
CA VAL A 644 26.14 -6.37 11.54
C VAL A 644 27.44 -5.85 12.13
N VAL A 645 28.50 -5.92 11.33
CA VAL A 645 29.86 -5.61 11.74
C VAL A 645 30.47 -4.53 10.85
N VAL A 646 31.40 -3.78 11.41
CA VAL A 646 32.21 -2.79 10.69
C VAL A 646 33.19 -3.50 9.75
N THR A 647 33.25 -3.03 8.49
CA THR A 647 34.16 -3.54 7.45
C THR A 647 35.25 -2.56 7.05
N ASP A 648 35.12 -1.30 7.44
CA ASP A 648 36.05 -0.23 7.09
C ASP A 648 36.33 0.68 8.29
N SER A 649 37.61 0.99 8.55
CA SER A 649 38.04 1.83 9.66
C SER A 649 37.60 3.30 9.59
N ALA A 650 37.10 3.76 8.44
CA ALA A 650 36.47 5.07 8.30
C ALA A 650 35.02 5.13 8.82
N THR A 651 34.45 3.96 9.17
CA THR A 651 33.10 3.87 9.69
C THR A 651 33.03 4.34 11.15
N ARG A 652 32.11 5.24 11.45
CA ARG A 652 31.78 5.71 12.79
C ARG A 652 30.52 5.00 13.25
N VAL A 653 30.63 4.17 14.28
CA VAL A 653 29.46 3.54 14.90
C VAL A 653 28.73 4.59 15.73
N LEU A 654 27.43 4.78 15.50
CA LEU A 654 26.58 5.72 16.21
C LEU A 654 25.80 5.02 17.32
N VAL A 655 25.28 3.82 17.05
CA VAL A 655 24.52 3.02 17.98
C VAL A 655 24.94 1.55 17.82
N MET A 656 25.17 0.89 18.94
CA MET A 656 25.48 -0.55 19.02
C MET A 656 24.58 -1.21 20.06
N ASP A 657 24.14 -2.42 19.76
CA ASP A 657 23.44 -3.30 20.72
C ASP A 657 23.95 -4.71 20.60
N ARG A 658 24.35 -5.30 21.74
CA ARG A 658 24.85 -6.69 21.86
C ARG A 658 25.98 -7.05 20.89
N GLY A 659 26.85 -6.10 20.60
CA GLY A 659 27.98 -6.31 19.69
C GLY A 659 27.64 -6.16 18.21
N SER A 660 26.38 -5.84 17.86
CA SER A 660 25.93 -5.60 16.51
C SER A 660 25.73 -4.09 16.24
N VAL A 661 26.16 -3.60 15.11
CA VAL A 661 25.97 -2.21 14.68
C VAL A 661 24.48 -1.98 14.38
N ARG A 662 23.89 -0.99 15.05
CA ARG A 662 22.50 -0.58 14.83
C ARG A 662 22.37 0.69 14.01
N ALA A 663 23.35 1.59 14.14
CA ALA A 663 23.46 2.77 13.29
C ALA A 663 24.94 3.11 13.08
N SER A 664 25.30 3.47 11.86
CA SER A 664 26.66 3.94 11.53
C SER A 664 26.66 4.99 10.45
N ALA A 665 27.74 5.77 10.41
CA ALA A 665 28.03 6.76 9.40
C ALA A 665 29.40 6.44 8.76
N HIS A 666 29.48 6.52 7.44
CA HIS A 666 30.71 6.17 6.71
C HIS A 666 31.00 7.19 5.61
N ASP A 667 32.27 7.59 5.49
CA ASP A 667 32.76 8.43 4.40
C ASP A 667 33.30 7.54 3.27
N PHE A 668 32.69 7.61 2.08
CA PHE A 668 33.12 6.85 0.91
C PHE A 668 33.56 7.78 -0.22
N CYS A 669 34.87 7.89 -0.44
CA CYS A 669 35.47 8.85 -1.38
C CYS A 669 35.04 10.30 -1.08
N ALA A 670 34.26 10.94 -1.97
CA ALA A 670 33.74 12.29 -1.75
C ALA A 670 32.31 12.29 -1.16
N GLY A 671 31.64 11.15 -1.07
CA GLY A 671 30.29 11.04 -0.56
C GLY A 671 30.22 10.37 0.80
N ARG A 672 29.00 10.18 1.26
CA ARG A 672 28.71 9.66 2.61
C ARG A 672 27.60 8.62 2.59
N SER A 673 27.66 7.67 3.48
CA SER A 673 26.59 6.70 3.68
C SER A 673 26.22 6.53 5.15
N VAL A 674 24.97 6.13 5.37
CA VAL A 674 24.45 5.82 6.70
C VAL A 674 23.81 4.43 6.64
N TYR A 675 24.09 3.61 7.64
CA TYR A 675 23.38 2.36 7.88
C TYR A 675 22.51 2.47 9.12
N LEU A 676 21.26 1.98 9.02
CA LEU A 676 20.31 1.81 10.12
C LEU A 676 19.83 0.37 10.10
N ALA A 677 19.90 -0.33 11.24
CA ALA A 677 19.49 -1.75 11.33
C ALA A 677 17.99 -1.98 11.07
N GLY A 678 17.20 -0.93 11.17
CA GLY A 678 15.78 -0.88 10.89
C GLY A 678 15.25 0.50 11.21
N LEU A 679 13.97 0.73 10.93
CA LEU A 679 13.31 1.98 11.26
C LEU A 679 11.81 1.74 11.43
N THR A 680 11.37 1.54 12.68
CA THR A 680 9.97 1.62 13.04
C THR A 680 9.63 3.11 13.24
N TRP A 681 8.52 3.57 12.69
CA TRP A 681 8.19 4.98 12.83
C TRP A 681 8.00 5.38 14.30
N SER A 682 8.67 6.46 14.66
CA SER A 682 8.49 7.25 15.89
C SER A 682 9.01 8.66 15.61
N THR A 683 8.69 9.63 16.48
CA THR A 683 9.21 11.00 16.35
C THR A 683 10.74 11.04 16.45
N VAL A 684 11.31 10.23 17.36
CA VAL A 684 12.77 10.08 17.52
C VAL A 684 13.41 9.48 16.25
N ASN A 685 12.83 8.41 15.69
CA ASN A 685 13.35 7.78 14.47
C ASN A 685 13.15 8.68 13.24
N SER A 686 12.08 9.46 13.19
CA SER A 686 11.87 10.46 12.15
C SER A 686 12.97 11.53 12.18
N ARG A 687 13.32 12.02 13.38
CA ARG A 687 14.43 12.95 13.58
C ARG A 687 15.79 12.33 13.22
N LEU A 688 16.02 11.07 13.60
CA LEU A 688 17.23 10.34 13.21
C LEU A 688 17.38 10.27 11.70
N LEU A 689 16.31 9.91 10.98
CA LEU A 689 16.33 9.85 9.51
C LEU A 689 16.53 11.24 8.90
N HIS A 690 15.86 12.27 9.43
CA HIS A 690 16.04 13.65 8.97
C HIS A 690 17.51 14.07 9.03
N ARG A 691 18.15 13.89 10.19
CA ARG A 691 19.58 14.22 10.36
C ARG A 691 20.49 13.35 9.51
N ALA A 692 20.16 12.06 9.36
CA ALA A 692 20.90 11.15 8.49
C ALA A 692 20.89 11.63 7.02
N ILE A 693 19.74 12.08 6.54
CA ILE A 693 19.60 12.64 5.18
C ILE A 693 20.43 13.91 5.01
N MET A 694 20.31 14.86 5.94
CA MET A 694 21.09 16.11 5.88
C MET A 694 22.59 15.86 5.92
N TRP A 695 23.05 14.93 6.76
CA TRP A 695 24.46 14.56 6.84
C TRP A 695 24.95 13.86 5.58
N ALA A 696 24.19 12.91 5.06
CA ALA A 696 24.55 12.18 3.84
C ALA A 696 24.61 13.10 2.62
N ALA A 697 23.78 14.15 2.59
CA ALA A 697 23.77 15.18 1.55
C ALA A 697 24.84 16.27 1.73
N HIS A 698 25.72 16.22 2.73
CA HIS A 698 26.64 17.31 3.09
C HIS A 698 25.94 18.66 3.36
N ALA A 699 24.74 18.63 3.94
CA ALA A 699 23.87 19.79 4.13
C ALA A 699 23.65 20.15 5.62
N GLU A 700 24.57 19.78 6.51
CA GLU A 700 24.46 20.03 7.96
C GLU A 700 24.38 21.51 8.30
N ASP A 701 25.09 22.34 7.56
CA ASP A 701 25.08 23.80 7.67
C ASP A 701 23.77 24.44 7.20
N GLN A 702 22.93 23.66 6.51
CA GLN A 702 21.62 24.06 6.03
C GLN A 702 20.48 23.51 6.91
N TRP A 703 20.78 22.97 8.10
CA TRP A 703 19.79 22.42 9.02
C TRP A 703 18.68 23.43 9.35
N GLU A 704 19.01 24.71 9.45
CA GLU A 704 18.09 25.80 9.73
C GLU A 704 17.56 26.50 8.45
N SER A 705 17.79 25.93 7.26
CA SER A 705 17.24 26.46 5.99
C SER A 705 15.71 26.38 5.95
N VAL A 706 15.15 25.38 6.61
CA VAL A 706 13.77 25.32 7.05
C VAL A 706 13.73 25.49 8.57
N LEU A 707 12.58 25.86 9.14
CA LEU A 707 12.48 25.95 10.60
C LEU A 707 12.71 24.58 11.23
N SER A 708 13.44 24.54 12.32
CA SER A 708 13.72 23.33 13.11
C SER A 708 13.21 23.47 14.55
N SER A 709 12.87 22.34 15.14
CA SER A 709 12.41 22.20 16.52
C SER A 709 13.51 21.57 17.38
N SER A 710 13.71 22.03 18.59
CA SER A 710 14.63 21.41 19.57
C SER A 710 14.11 20.12 20.19
N ASN A 711 12.80 19.83 20.04
CA ASN A 711 12.15 18.65 20.60
C ASN A 711 11.65 17.75 19.47
N PRO A 712 12.07 16.47 19.39
CA PRO A 712 11.63 15.53 18.33
C PRO A 712 10.11 15.34 18.25
N ASP A 713 9.38 15.48 19.37
CA ASP A 713 7.92 15.36 19.43
C ASP A 713 7.18 16.59 18.88
N VAL A 714 7.91 17.69 18.62
CA VAL A 714 7.34 18.92 18.06
C VAL A 714 7.84 19.12 16.65
N GLU A 715 6.93 19.07 15.71
CA GLU A 715 7.23 19.28 14.29
C GLU A 715 6.83 20.68 13.83
N VAL A 716 7.42 21.15 12.75
CA VAL A 716 7.17 22.49 12.19
C VAL A 716 7.09 22.44 10.66
N ALA A 717 6.09 23.11 10.09
CA ALA A 717 5.99 23.40 8.68
C ALA A 717 6.13 24.91 8.46
N TRP A 718 7.06 25.31 7.59
CA TRP A 718 7.36 26.68 7.29
C TRP A 718 6.77 27.13 5.95
N TYR A 719 6.01 28.22 5.95
CA TYR A 719 5.38 28.81 4.77
C TYR A 719 5.97 30.21 4.53
N PRO A 720 7.05 30.30 3.71
CA PRO A 720 7.82 31.53 3.56
C PRO A 720 7.05 32.69 2.90
N GLU A 721 6.15 32.42 1.95
CA GLU A 721 5.37 33.47 1.27
C GLU A 721 4.36 34.13 2.20
N SER A 722 3.79 33.35 3.13
CA SER A 722 2.85 33.82 4.14
C SER A 722 3.54 34.30 5.41
N ALA A 723 4.85 34.07 5.57
CA ALA A 723 5.61 34.26 6.81
C ALA A 723 5.00 33.56 8.04
N LEU A 724 4.34 32.41 7.82
CA LEU A 724 3.69 31.62 8.84
C LEU A 724 4.39 30.29 9.07
N ALA A 725 4.46 29.86 10.32
CA ALA A 725 4.85 28.52 10.67
C ALA A 725 3.67 27.80 11.35
N PHE A 726 3.42 26.57 10.97
CA PHE A 726 2.52 25.70 11.70
C PHE A 726 3.34 24.76 12.57
N VAL A 727 3.18 24.87 13.88
CA VAL A 727 3.92 24.08 14.87
C VAL A 727 2.94 23.15 15.59
N TYR A 728 3.31 21.89 15.74
CA TYR A 728 2.40 20.90 16.33
C TYR A 728 3.15 19.85 17.15
N ASN A 729 2.47 19.42 18.21
CA ASN A 729 2.95 18.38 19.13
C ASN A 729 2.35 17.04 18.75
N ASP A 730 3.19 16.05 18.46
CA ASP A 730 2.77 14.67 18.11
C ASP A 730 2.75 13.72 19.33
N ALA A 731 3.12 14.19 20.52
CA ALA A 731 3.06 13.38 21.73
C ALA A 731 1.69 13.43 22.43
N ASP A 732 1.43 12.42 23.27
CA ASP A 732 0.26 12.32 24.15
C ASP A 732 0.38 13.17 25.43
N ALA A 733 1.46 13.93 25.57
CA ALA A 733 1.72 14.81 26.71
C ALA A 733 2.11 16.21 26.23
N PRO A 734 1.92 17.24 27.07
CA PRO A 734 2.39 18.58 26.74
C PRO A 734 3.90 18.60 26.46
N ARG A 735 4.30 19.41 25.49
CA ARG A 735 5.70 19.62 25.10
C ARG A 735 6.04 21.09 25.01
N SER A 736 7.28 21.37 25.38
CA SER A 736 7.92 22.67 25.13
C SER A 736 9.03 22.48 24.11
N SER A 737 9.16 23.40 23.19
CA SER A 737 10.22 23.37 22.18
C SER A 737 10.64 24.78 21.80
N GLU A 738 11.92 24.94 21.52
CA GLU A 738 12.45 26.10 20.83
C GLU A 738 12.39 25.82 19.32
N ILE A 739 11.74 26.69 18.58
CA ILE A 739 11.71 26.68 17.13
C ILE A 739 12.74 27.66 16.64
N SER A 740 13.70 27.20 15.85
CA SER A 740 14.82 27.98 15.35
C SER A 740 14.85 28.02 13.81
N GLY A 741 15.37 29.10 13.24
CA GLY A 741 15.57 29.25 11.80
C GLY A 741 16.11 30.61 11.43
N GLN A 742 16.20 30.88 10.13
CA GLN A 742 16.62 32.18 9.65
C GLN A 742 15.65 33.25 10.17
N GLY A 743 16.16 34.20 10.93
CA GLY A 743 15.39 35.32 11.48
C GLY A 743 15.11 35.27 12.98
N GLY A 744 15.41 34.17 13.67
CA GLY A 744 15.27 34.12 15.12
C GLY A 744 14.90 32.77 15.73
N GLN A 745 14.44 32.86 16.97
CA GLN A 745 14.02 31.72 17.78
C GLN A 745 12.75 32.09 18.53
N ILE A 746 11.86 31.12 18.73
CA ILE A 746 10.65 31.26 19.53
C ILE A 746 10.43 30.02 20.39
N LEU A 747 10.18 30.23 21.70
CA LEU A 747 9.76 29.15 22.57
C LEU A 747 8.25 28.94 22.44
N VAL A 748 7.85 27.70 22.20
CA VAL A 748 6.44 27.31 22.15
C VAL A 748 6.12 26.25 23.20
N GLU A 749 4.94 26.36 23.80
CA GLU A 749 4.37 25.36 24.70
C GLU A 749 3.06 24.86 24.09
N LEU A 750 2.96 23.56 23.89
CA LEU A 750 1.85 22.91 23.22
C LEU A 750 1.27 21.80 24.09
N ALA A 751 -0.05 21.79 24.24
CA ALA A 751 -0.73 20.65 24.83
C ALA A 751 -0.57 19.38 24.01
N ALA A 752 -0.95 18.23 24.56
CA ALA A 752 -0.94 16.95 23.82
C ALA A 752 -1.72 17.06 22.50
N GLY A 753 -1.10 16.70 21.40
CA GLY A 753 -1.70 16.73 20.07
C GLY A 753 -2.05 18.13 19.51
N GLN A 754 -1.69 19.21 20.17
CA GLN A 754 -2.06 20.57 19.77
C GLN A 754 -1.22 21.06 18.59
N GLY A 755 -1.89 21.70 17.61
CA GLY A 755 -1.27 22.50 16.54
C GLY A 755 -1.56 24.00 16.76
N ARG A 756 -0.60 24.85 16.42
CA ARG A 756 -0.70 26.31 16.52
C ARG A 756 0.02 26.99 15.35
N TRP A 757 -0.52 28.12 14.92
CA TRP A 757 0.15 29.02 13.99
C TRP A 757 1.10 29.97 14.72
N VAL A 758 2.22 30.28 14.09
CA VAL A 758 3.21 31.26 14.52
C VAL A 758 3.40 32.26 13.38
N ASP A 759 3.21 33.54 13.67
CA ASP A 759 3.65 34.62 12.81
C ASP A 759 5.17 34.76 13.02
N TRP A 760 5.95 34.27 12.05
CA TRP A 760 7.41 34.19 12.20
C TRP A 760 8.09 35.55 12.19
N GLU A 761 7.59 36.51 11.41
CA GLU A 761 8.15 37.86 11.36
C GLU A 761 7.92 38.63 12.68
N LYS A 762 6.77 38.43 13.33
CA LYS A 762 6.47 39.06 14.61
C LYS A 762 6.96 38.27 15.81
N GLY A 763 7.37 37.01 15.62
CA GLY A 763 7.73 36.13 16.73
C GLY A 763 6.57 35.85 17.67
N GLN A 764 5.34 35.73 17.16
CA GLN A 764 4.12 35.64 17.95
C GLN A 764 3.32 34.38 17.64
N LEU A 765 2.92 33.68 18.71
CA LEU A 765 1.96 32.59 18.64
C LEU A 765 0.55 33.15 18.37
N LEU A 766 -0.15 32.59 17.34
CA LEU A 766 -1.49 33.00 16.93
C LEU A 766 -2.59 32.16 17.55
#